data_0056f60b4633213e75281363fca523f8
#
_entry.id   0056f60b4633213e75281363fca523f8
#
_cell.length_a   1.000
_cell.length_b   1.000
_cell.length_c   1.000
_cell.angle_alpha   90.00
_cell.angle_beta   90.00
_cell.angle_gamma   90.00
#
_symmetry.space_group_name_H-M   'P 1'
#
loop_
_entity.id
_entity.type
_entity.pdbx_description
1 polymer ?
#
loop_
_entity_poly.entity_id
_entity_poly.type
_entity_poly.pdbx_seq_one_letter_code
_entity_poly.pdbx_strand_id
1 'polypeptide(L)'
;MGYTTNEQRDNDSRVFLDRQDILKSVEETVCKYNNDQSNFYKLFVFYGMGGIGKSQLIKKIYSYYQGGKCSVYFIPLEILNQETVPSILLHIRRKFESTPHFDYALFKYWDFISYDRVDRKGLGSISQKIIKQLSKTFDSTIGQGVANTEYIVSLLIELFENRVITDSEKENVSNLLLDKIEKLYIYLSEKLAKDIENELGGQKFMFLFDAYDLGRSSYKFDWLEIFINSFQNGLFFVTSREQPDWFDRNPVNHSVVECHSLDCIPRDVVQEYLLQQNYKQDQIDCIIENTECIPLYLDLALKMDNNKFLSNNKDIGVFTKEELVRNFLNHLSVNEQTIIKYLSVVKYFNEIIYNYAVKFNNFSPIDCDFLKFKNTTIVRYIEDFDGLYQIHAVLAKNISFFVSASTRAQIIDDYLLTIHARILPDEALKDDTKYTLIVNVYRLMECENITVSERQSEKLIELFFYLFDRGYSNDFYNYILSVSEKHQSHLFYIYEYIIGKITRGSNIATGLACLQSIPLEKCNFGKHKKSLVCDINYVLSISGKYTEAEKRMAEFVDTLTATEKNETYYIKGMIYNSDMQMLRGKFKSVVMQLELLANDVNDKKLGYEIQKAIGHCYRFNFLFDEALRYYRRTDDRACNMSYYRTVCCETYCYFEPQRVFDLYSEAIEENQKYNNHNNLGKIYYSIAIAYIVSNDAYQASKYIKKAHTEFSNTKYRAGNLFALMAEIYLEYSKTRDVSDETIIKINKQINKINGIYKYLLLPIYVIKGNLKMIESIKSNYEWFNFSKTLQNIKDFLEQL
;
A
#
# COMPACT_ATOMS: atom_id res chain seq x y z
N MET A 1 18.32 -1.27 48.56
CA MET A 1 17.84 0.03 48.11
C MET A 1 16.40 -0.09 47.82
N GLY A 2 15.54 0.76 48.43
CA GLY A 2 14.10 0.55 48.46
C GLY A 2 13.43 0.75 47.09
N TYR A 3 12.57 -0.18 46.77
CA TYR A 3 11.68 -0.11 45.61
C TYR A 3 10.55 0.88 45.92
N THR A 4 10.58 2.03 45.25
CA THR A 4 9.40 2.91 45.14
C THR A 4 8.48 2.35 44.08
N THR A 5 7.38 1.81 44.53
CA THR A 5 6.27 1.34 43.72
C THR A 5 5.61 2.53 43.01
N ASN A 6 5.74 2.60 41.69
CA ASN A 6 4.91 3.47 40.86
C ASN A 6 3.56 2.77 40.58
N GLU A 7 2.56 3.09 41.36
CA GLU A 7 1.19 2.53 41.33
C GLU A 7 0.33 2.91 40.12
N GLN A 8 0.89 3.38 39.01
CA GLN A 8 0.11 3.87 37.86
C GLN A 8 0.30 3.08 36.55
N ARG A 9 0.95 1.91 36.54
CA ARG A 9 1.20 1.13 35.29
C ARG A 9 0.70 -0.30 35.26
N ASP A 10 0.07 -0.81 36.28
CA ASP A 10 -0.38 -2.23 36.33
C ASP A 10 -1.89 -2.37 36.09
N ASN A 11 -2.32 -2.19 34.85
CA ASN A 11 -3.62 -2.71 34.38
C ASN A 11 -3.49 -4.03 33.60
N ASP A 12 -2.32 -4.63 33.52
CA ASP A 12 -2.15 -5.97 32.98
C ASP A 12 -2.18 -6.98 34.15
N SER A 13 -3.39 -7.38 34.55
CA SER A 13 -3.64 -8.37 35.61
C SER A 13 -3.19 -9.79 35.24
N ARG A 14 -2.31 -9.95 34.24
CA ARG A 14 -1.78 -11.23 33.80
C ARG A 14 -0.70 -11.67 34.76
N VAL A 15 -0.91 -12.86 35.31
CA VAL A 15 0.09 -13.46 36.18
C VAL A 15 1.30 -13.92 35.39
N PHE A 16 2.45 -13.28 35.64
CA PHE A 16 3.72 -13.72 35.09
C PHE A 16 4.38 -14.71 36.08
N LEU A 17 4.12 -15.99 35.84
CA LEU A 17 4.70 -17.07 36.63
C LEU A 17 5.97 -17.58 35.98
N ASP A 18 7.02 -17.78 36.82
CA ASP A 18 8.29 -18.35 36.41
C ASP A 18 9.12 -17.49 35.40
N ARG A 19 10.25 -18.04 34.96
CA ARG A 19 11.27 -17.41 34.10
C ARG A 19 12.24 -16.48 34.86
N GLN A 20 12.32 -16.58 36.17
CA GLN A 20 13.23 -15.74 36.96
C GLN A 20 14.69 -15.96 36.56
N ASP A 21 15.08 -17.23 36.26
CA ASP A 21 16.44 -17.55 35.83
C ASP A 21 16.79 -16.91 34.49
N ILE A 22 15.83 -16.89 33.52
CA ILE A 22 15.99 -16.25 32.24
C ILE A 22 16.12 -14.71 32.43
N LEU A 23 15.22 -14.11 33.22
CA LEU A 23 15.27 -12.67 33.52
C LEU A 23 16.55 -12.29 34.22
N LYS A 24 17.07 -13.13 35.12
CA LYS A 24 18.34 -12.95 35.82
C LYS A 24 19.52 -13.00 34.84
N SER A 25 19.58 -14.00 33.95
CA SER A 25 20.60 -14.05 32.88
C SER A 25 20.57 -12.84 31.99
N VAL A 26 19.38 -12.36 31.61
CA VAL A 26 19.20 -11.12 30.85
C VAL A 26 19.72 -9.92 31.63
N GLU A 27 19.37 -9.79 32.91
CA GLU A 27 19.83 -8.71 33.78
C GLU A 27 21.35 -8.69 33.94
N GLU A 28 21.97 -9.85 34.20
CA GLU A 28 23.42 -9.99 34.26
C GLU A 28 24.12 -9.59 32.97
N THR A 29 23.53 -9.98 31.82
CA THR A 29 24.05 -9.64 30.50
C THR A 29 23.92 -8.14 30.23
N VAL A 30 22.76 -7.53 30.50
CA VAL A 30 22.53 -6.10 30.33
C VAL A 30 23.47 -5.29 31.25
N CYS A 31 23.70 -5.76 32.47
CA CYS A 31 24.67 -5.16 33.39
C CYS A 31 26.09 -5.19 32.81
N LYS A 32 26.56 -6.34 32.31
CA LYS A 32 27.87 -6.48 31.68
C LYS A 32 28.00 -5.57 30.44
N TYR A 33 26.98 -5.58 29.58
CA TYR A 33 26.90 -4.74 28.39
C TYR A 33 26.99 -3.25 28.76
N ASN A 34 26.21 -2.80 29.72
CA ASN A 34 26.21 -1.39 30.14
C ASN A 34 27.55 -0.93 30.77
N ASN A 35 28.31 -1.85 31.35
CA ASN A 35 29.61 -1.59 31.98
C ASN A 35 30.82 -1.85 31.05
N ASP A 36 30.61 -2.01 29.75
CA ASP A 36 31.65 -2.27 28.74
C ASP A 36 32.52 -3.51 29.05
N GLN A 37 31.98 -4.51 29.72
CA GLN A 37 32.68 -5.77 30.00
C GLN A 37 32.66 -6.65 28.74
N SER A 38 33.80 -7.25 28.43
CA SER A 38 33.88 -8.35 27.45
C SER A 38 33.28 -9.62 28.08
N ASN A 39 32.65 -10.49 27.33
CA ASN A 39 32.00 -11.73 27.75
C ASN A 39 30.55 -11.57 28.22
N PHE A 40 29.70 -11.10 27.34
CA PHE A 40 28.25 -11.17 27.46
C PHE A 40 27.63 -11.79 26.20
N TYR A 41 26.42 -12.33 26.35
CA TYR A 41 25.67 -12.81 25.21
C TYR A 41 25.16 -11.63 24.38
N LYS A 42 25.42 -11.68 23.04
CA LYS A 42 24.94 -10.66 22.12
C LYS A 42 23.49 -10.90 21.70
N LEU A 43 23.06 -12.16 21.70
CA LEU A 43 21.76 -12.58 21.22
C LEU A 43 21.13 -13.57 22.19
N PHE A 44 19.87 -13.29 22.55
CA PHE A 44 18.98 -14.22 23.25
C PHE A 44 17.90 -14.72 22.29
N VAL A 45 17.72 -16.03 22.23
CA VAL A 45 16.67 -16.66 21.47
C VAL A 45 15.73 -17.42 22.41
N PHE A 46 14.46 -16.99 22.44
CA PHE A 46 13.40 -17.64 23.20
C PHE A 46 12.50 -18.40 22.24
N TYR A 47 12.52 -19.70 22.27
CA TYR A 47 11.73 -20.51 21.36
C TYR A 47 10.83 -21.51 22.11
N GLY A 48 9.78 -22.01 21.46
CA GLY A 48 8.81 -22.93 22.03
C GLY A 48 7.41 -22.78 21.42
N MET A 49 6.52 -23.68 21.83
CA MET A 49 5.18 -23.75 21.25
C MET A 49 4.35 -22.47 21.41
N GLY A 50 3.27 -22.37 20.62
CA GLY A 50 2.30 -21.26 20.73
C GLY A 50 1.61 -21.25 22.09
N GLY A 51 1.47 -20.06 22.71
CA GLY A 51 0.82 -19.91 24.00
C GLY A 51 1.72 -20.12 25.23
N ILE A 52 3.02 -20.42 25.03
CA ILE A 52 3.99 -20.66 26.10
C ILE A 52 4.51 -19.40 26.81
N GLY A 53 4.07 -18.22 26.37
CA GLY A 53 4.41 -16.94 27.02
C GLY A 53 5.60 -16.19 26.43
N LYS A 54 6.11 -16.55 25.23
CA LYS A 54 7.24 -15.88 24.56
C LYS A 54 7.04 -14.38 24.41
N SER A 55 5.91 -13.97 23.81
CA SER A 55 5.57 -12.55 23.62
C SER A 55 5.39 -11.79 24.93
N GLN A 56 4.95 -12.47 26.01
CA GLN A 56 4.89 -11.85 27.34
C GLN A 56 6.27 -11.64 27.94
N LEU A 57 7.17 -12.64 27.78
CA LEU A 57 8.54 -12.54 28.26
C LEU A 57 9.29 -11.37 27.59
N ILE A 58 9.22 -11.28 26.24
CA ILE A 58 9.92 -10.23 25.52
C ILE A 58 9.32 -8.83 25.82
N LYS A 59 8.01 -8.71 26.01
CA LYS A 59 7.33 -7.48 26.45
C LYS A 59 7.71 -7.11 27.89
N LYS A 60 7.88 -8.07 28.75
CA LYS A 60 8.38 -7.85 30.13
C LYS A 60 9.79 -7.28 30.09
N ILE A 61 10.68 -7.86 29.30
CA ILE A 61 12.05 -7.35 29.09
C ILE A 61 11.97 -5.91 28.53
N TYR A 62 11.12 -5.66 27.52
CA TYR A 62 10.93 -4.32 26.97
C TYR A 62 10.51 -3.32 28.05
N SER A 63 9.49 -3.65 28.86
CA SER A 63 8.99 -2.76 29.92
C SER A 63 10.02 -2.45 31.01
N TYR A 64 10.92 -3.40 31.32
CA TYR A 64 11.98 -3.17 32.31
C TYR A 64 13.04 -2.17 31.84
N TYR A 65 13.39 -2.19 30.55
CA TYR A 65 14.51 -1.42 30.03
C TYR A 65 14.07 -0.18 29.24
N GLN A 66 12.79 -0.04 28.93
CA GLN A 66 12.25 1.15 28.27
C GLN A 66 12.45 2.39 29.14
N GLY A 67 13.11 3.43 28.59
CA GLY A 67 13.41 4.68 29.30
C GLY A 67 14.63 4.63 30.22
N GLY A 68 15.42 3.53 30.17
CA GLY A 68 16.70 3.38 30.84
C GLY A 68 17.86 4.06 30.10
N LYS A 69 19.08 3.67 30.43
CA LYS A 69 20.33 4.17 29.81
C LYS A 69 20.52 3.62 28.37
N CYS A 70 19.80 2.57 28.01
CA CYS A 70 19.92 1.88 26.76
C CYS A 70 18.71 2.21 25.89
N SER A 71 18.91 2.50 24.62
CA SER A 71 17.81 2.68 23.66
C SER A 71 17.20 1.32 23.32
N VAL A 72 15.89 1.15 23.48
CA VAL A 72 15.22 -0.13 23.32
C VAL A 72 14.21 -0.07 22.17
N TYR A 73 14.36 -0.96 21.19
CA TYR A 73 13.54 -1.02 20.00
C TYR A 73 12.75 -2.34 19.96
N PHE A 74 11.44 -2.26 20.07
CA PHE A 74 10.55 -3.42 19.95
C PHE A 74 10.02 -3.55 18.51
N ILE A 75 10.15 -4.73 17.91
CA ILE A 75 9.77 -5.04 16.53
C ILE A 75 8.83 -6.26 16.51
N PRO A 76 7.51 -6.05 16.42
CA PRO A 76 6.53 -7.13 16.35
C PRO A 76 6.43 -7.66 14.91
N LEU A 77 7.10 -8.78 14.62
CA LEU A 77 7.13 -9.38 13.27
C LEU A 77 5.81 -10.08 12.88
N GLU A 78 4.94 -10.37 13.83
CA GLU A 78 3.62 -10.95 13.57
C GLU A 78 2.76 -10.06 12.64
N ILE A 79 2.92 -8.76 12.75
CA ILE A 79 2.18 -7.77 11.96
C ILE A 79 2.70 -7.71 10.52
N LEU A 80 4.00 -8.00 10.35
CA LEU A 80 4.71 -8.00 9.06
C LEU A 80 4.60 -9.35 8.33
N ASN A 81 3.77 -10.26 8.84
CA ASN A 81 3.52 -11.55 8.21
C ASN A 81 3.01 -11.37 6.78
N GLN A 82 3.75 -11.90 5.80
CA GLN A 82 3.54 -11.81 4.35
C GLN A 82 4.19 -10.57 3.65
N GLU A 83 4.94 -9.76 4.37
CA GLU A 83 5.72 -8.70 3.73
C GLU A 83 7.05 -9.23 3.15
N THR A 84 7.58 -8.52 2.17
CA THR A 84 8.92 -8.82 1.63
C THR A 84 10.00 -8.36 2.60
N VAL A 85 11.21 -8.92 2.46
CA VAL A 85 12.37 -8.49 3.26
C VAL A 85 12.59 -6.98 3.22
N PRO A 86 12.56 -6.28 2.06
CA PRO A 86 12.66 -4.83 2.03
C PRO A 86 11.58 -4.10 2.83
N SER A 87 10.35 -4.59 2.84
CA SER A 87 9.25 -3.98 3.62
C SER A 87 9.47 -4.15 5.12
N ILE A 88 9.95 -5.31 5.55
CA ILE A 88 10.30 -5.55 6.97
C ILE A 88 11.45 -4.65 7.40
N LEU A 89 12.52 -4.57 6.60
CA LEU A 89 13.66 -3.69 6.88
C LEU A 89 13.25 -2.22 6.91
N LEU A 90 12.35 -1.82 6.02
CA LEU A 90 11.80 -0.48 6.01
C LEU A 90 11.00 -0.16 7.29
N HIS A 91 10.26 -1.14 7.84
CA HIS A 91 9.60 -0.97 9.13
C HIS A 91 10.59 -0.69 10.26
N ILE A 92 11.72 -1.41 10.29
CA ILE A 92 12.81 -1.14 11.25
C ILE A 92 13.40 0.26 11.02
N ARG A 93 13.67 0.59 9.76
CA ARG A 93 14.24 1.88 9.35
C ARG A 93 13.46 3.09 9.88
N ARG A 94 12.13 3.00 9.96
CA ARG A 94 11.24 4.08 10.45
C ARG A 94 11.53 4.56 11.87
N LYS A 95 12.22 3.76 12.66
CA LYS A 95 12.58 4.08 14.04
C LYS A 95 13.86 4.94 14.14
N PHE A 96 14.48 5.24 13.02
CA PHE A 96 15.77 5.96 12.93
C PHE A 96 15.63 7.19 12.02
N GLU A 97 16.46 8.19 12.24
CA GLU A 97 16.41 9.45 11.49
C GLU A 97 17.20 9.37 10.18
N SER A 98 18.37 8.73 10.17
CA SER A 98 19.29 8.73 9.02
C SER A 98 19.90 7.36 8.74
N THR A 99 19.56 6.78 7.58
CA THR A 99 20.12 5.52 7.09
C THR A 99 20.54 5.64 5.62
N PRO A 100 21.56 6.46 5.30
CA PRO A 100 21.79 6.92 3.93
C PRO A 100 22.18 5.81 2.96
N HIS A 101 22.99 4.82 3.37
CA HIS A 101 23.43 3.72 2.48
C HIS A 101 22.28 2.74 2.21
N PHE A 102 21.49 2.44 3.24
CA PHE A 102 20.27 1.63 3.08
C PHE A 102 19.24 2.33 2.19
N ASP A 103 18.95 3.61 2.49
CA ASP A 103 17.96 4.39 1.74
C ASP A 103 18.37 4.50 0.27
N TYR A 104 19.65 4.75 -0.03
CA TYR A 104 20.17 4.75 -1.39
C TYR A 104 19.93 3.42 -2.10
N ALA A 105 20.34 2.31 -1.50
CA ALA A 105 20.19 0.99 -2.10
C ALA A 105 18.71 0.60 -2.29
N LEU A 106 17.86 0.94 -1.33
CA LEU A 106 16.42 0.71 -1.40
C LEU A 106 15.78 1.56 -2.50
N PHE A 107 16.16 2.83 -2.64
CA PHE A 107 15.67 3.72 -3.70
C PHE A 107 16.12 3.26 -5.08
N LYS A 108 17.37 2.83 -5.24
CA LYS A 108 17.85 2.24 -6.49
C LYS A 108 17.11 0.94 -6.82
N TYR A 109 16.83 0.10 -5.84
CA TYR A 109 16.01 -1.09 -6.01
C TYR A 109 14.61 -0.73 -6.49
N TRP A 110 13.95 0.25 -5.88
CA TRP A 110 12.63 0.70 -6.29
C TRP A 110 12.62 1.37 -7.66
N ASP A 111 13.64 2.16 -7.98
CA ASP A 111 13.83 2.74 -9.30
C ASP A 111 13.97 1.63 -10.36
N PHE A 112 14.80 0.62 -10.09
CA PHE A 112 15.02 -0.54 -10.97
C PHE A 112 13.73 -1.35 -11.17
N ILE A 113 13.01 -1.69 -10.11
CA ILE A 113 11.75 -2.44 -10.20
C ILE A 113 10.66 -1.64 -10.91
N SER A 114 10.68 -0.33 -10.82
CA SER A 114 9.75 0.51 -11.57
C SER A 114 9.94 0.39 -13.08
N TYR A 115 11.15 0.02 -13.52
CA TYR A 115 11.48 -0.27 -14.92
C TYR A 115 11.23 -1.72 -15.33
N ASP A 116 11.50 -2.70 -14.42
CA ASP A 116 11.37 -4.12 -14.72
C ASP A 116 10.26 -4.72 -13.86
N ARG A 117 9.28 -5.35 -14.46
CA ARG A 117 7.93 -5.76 -14.03
C ARG A 117 7.82 -6.64 -12.78
N VAL A 118 8.76 -6.64 -11.86
CA VAL A 118 8.78 -7.51 -10.71
C VAL A 118 8.77 -6.69 -9.41
N ASP A 119 7.65 -6.79 -8.69
CA ASP A 119 7.51 -6.47 -7.25
C ASP A 119 7.59 -4.99 -6.80
N ARG A 120 6.50 -4.25 -7.00
CA ARG A 120 6.29 -2.92 -6.39
C ARG A 120 5.66 -3.02 -4.98
N LYS A 121 6.28 -3.76 -4.05
CA LYS A 121 5.75 -3.89 -2.69
C LYS A 121 6.29 -2.80 -1.78
N GLY A 122 5.42 -1.97 -1.24
CA GLY A 122 5.66 -1.19 -0.04
C GLY A 122 5.93 0.31 -0.18
N LEU A 123 5.69 0.95 -1.33
CA LEU A 123 6.02 2.38 -1.54
C LEU A 123 4.92 3.40 -1.14
N GLY A 124 3.66 2.99 -0.99
CA GLY A 124 2.53 3.92 -0.93
C GLY A 124 2.55 4.94 0.23
N SER A 125 2.15 4.55 1.42
CA SER A 125 2.05 5.48 2.56
C SER A 125 3.35 5.63 3.36
N ILE A 126 4.23 4.63 3.25
CA ILE A 126 5.47 4.51 4.01
C ILE A 126 6.52 5.46 3.49
N SER A 127 6.66 5.55 2.17
CA SER A 127 7.62 6.43 1.51
C SER A 127 7.38 7.91 1.87
N GLN A 128 6.14 8.36 1.94
CA GLN A 128 5.83 9.76 2.28
C GLN A 128 6.29 10.17 3.69
N LYS A 129 6.16 9.27 4.68
CA LYS A 129 6.64 9.57 6.05
C LYS A 129 8.16 9.58 6.12
N ILE A 130 8.84 8.64 5.47
CA ILE A 130 10.31 8.57 5.42
C ILE A 130 10.87 9.74 4.63
N ILE A 131 10.28 10.05 3.50
CA ILE A 131 10.66 11.21 2.70
C ILE A 131 10.47 12.50 3.49
N LYS A 132 9.39 12.62 4.26
CA LYS A 132 9.15 13.78 5.13
C LYS A 132 10.13 13.83 6.32
N GLN A 133 10.61 12.69 6.82
CA GLN A 133 11.70 12.64 7.81
C GLN A 133 13.05 12.97 7.16
N LEU A 134 13.34 12.39 6.00
CA LEU A 134 14.57 12.68 5.26
C LEU A 134 14.64 14.15 4.79
N SER A 135 13.51 14.72 4.35
CA SER A 135 13.44 16.15 4.00
C SER A 135 13.73 17.05 5.20
N LYS A 136 13.38 16.64 6.43
CA LYS A 136 13.76 17.40 7.64
C LYS A 136 15.25 17.33 7.95
N THR A 137 15.89 16.20 7.68
CA THR A 137 17.34 16.03 7.89
C THR A 137 18.16 16.81 6.85
N PHE A 138 17.60 17.08 5.68
CA PHE A 138 18.20 17.84 4.58
C PHE A 138 17.63 19.27 4.43
N ASP A 139 16.89 19.76 5.41
CA ASP A 139 16.06 20.98 5.39
C ASP A 139 16.83 22.29 5.09
N SER A 140 18.16 22.26 5.10
CA SER A 140 18.95 23.43 4.69
C SER A 140 19.14 23.56 3.17
N THR A 141 18.73 22.55 2.39
CA THR A 141 18.99 22.48 0.92
C THR A 141 17.73 22.24 0.09
N ILE A 142 16.67 21.74 0.69
CA ILE A 142 15.39 21.44 0.00
C ILE A 142 14.37 22.41 0.55
N GLY A 143 14.11 23.50 -0.17
CA GLY A 143 13.18 24.56 0.25
C GLY A 143 11.78 24.00 0.58
N GLN A 144 11.13 24.62 1.57
CA GLN A 144 9.76 24.32 1.97
C GLN A 144 8.84 24.31 0.76
N GLY A 145 8.33 23.15 0.36
CA GLY A 145 7.31 23.02 -0.69
C GLY A 145 7.54 21.91 -1.72
N VAL A 146 8.60 21.11 -1.62
CA VAL A 146 8.84 20.02 -2.58
C VAL A 146 8.29 18.71 -2.03
N ALA A 147 7.13 18.31 -2.53
CA ALA A 147 6.40 17.11 -2.08
C ALA A 147 6.29 16.05 -3.18
N ASN A 148 7.40 15.69 -3.85
CA ASN A 148 7.38 14.72 -4.94
C ASN A 148 8.27 13.53 -4.63
N THR A 149 7.68 12.35 -4.48
CA THR A 149 8.38 11.13 -4.07
C THR A 149 9.47 10.71 -5.06
N GLU A 150 9.23 10.70 -6.38
CA GLU A 150 10.26 10.31 -7.36
C GLU A 150 11.29 11.42 -7.58
N TYR A 151 10.89 12.66 -7.59
CA TYR A 151 11.82 13.78 -7.65
C TYR A 151 12.68 13.81 -6.39
N ILE A 152 12.07 13.61 -5.21
CA ILE A 152 12.82 13.49 -3.95
C ILE A 152 13.67 12.22 -3.97
N VAL A 153 13.18 11.09 -4.44
CA VAL A 153 13.97 9.86 -4.61
C VAL A 153 15.11 10.12 -5.59
N SER A 154 14.87 10.74 -6.74
CA SER A 154 15.91 11.11 -7.69
C SER A 154 16.89 12.13 -7.12
N LEU A 155 16.39 13.13 -6.39
CA LEU A 155 17.22 14.15 -5.72
C LEU A 155 18.00 13.56 -4.56
N LEU A 156 17.40 12.65 -3.78
CA LEU A 156 18.08 11.93 -2.70
C LEU A 156 19.12 10.97 -3.28
N ILE A 157 18.81 10.26 -4.36
CA ILE A 157 19.80 9.45 -5.09
C ILE A 157 20.97 10.35 -5.53
N GLU A 158 20.68 11.50 -6.15
CA GLU A 158 21.71 12.45 -6.60
C GLU A 158 22.52 13.05 -5.43
N LEU A 159 21.86 13.39 -4.33
CA LEU A 159 22.51 13.88 -3.11
C LEU A 159 23.35 12.80 -2.43
N PHE A 160 22.85 11.58 -2.32
CA PHE A 160 23.61 10.46 -1.81
C PHE A 160 24.79 10.13 -2.72
N GLU A 161 24.59 10.08 -4.03
CA GLU A 161 25.64 9.84 -5.02
C GLU A 161 26.76 10.88 -4.97
N ASN A 162 26.44 12.13 -4.67
CA ASN A 162 27.41 13.23 -4.69
C ASN A 162 28.06 13.50 -3.34
N ARG A 163 27.46 13.10 -2.21
CA ARG A 163 27.93 13.50 -0.88
C ARG A 163 28.27 12.35 0.07
N VAL A 164 27.60 11.21 -0.07
CA VAL A 164 27.66 10.14 0.94
C VAL A 164 28.10 8.81 0.32
N ILE A 165 27.71 8.52 -0.91
CA ILE A 165 27.90 7.22 -1.55
C ILE A 165 29.15 7.23 -2.42
N THR A 166 30.04 6.27 -2.20
CA THR A 166 31.27 6.11 -3.00
C THR A 166 30.97 5.53 -4.40
N ASP A 167 31.85 5.81 -5.38
CA ASP A 167 31.67 5.26 -6.74
C ASP A 167 31.69 3.74 -6.76
N SER A 168 32.52 3.12 -5.91
CA SER A 168 32.54 1.65 -5.73
C SER A 168 31.21 1.10 -5.22
N GLU A 169 30.52 1.84 -4.37
CA GLU A 169 29.23 1.47 -3.81
C GLU A 169 28.09 1.63 -4.82
N LYS A 170 28.15 2.67 -5.66
CA LYS A 170 27.22 2.89 -6.80
C LYS A 170 27.31 1.72 -7.78
N GLU A 171 28.56 1.34 -8.14
CA GLU A 171 28.81 0.20 -9.04
C GLU A 171 28.31 -1.10 -8.42
N ASN A 172 28.56 -1.34 -7.14
CA ASN A 172 28.12 -2.53 -6.43
C ASN A 172 26.60 -2.65 -6.41
N VAL A 173 25.87 -1.60 -6.03
CA VAL A 173 24.40 -1.60 -6.04
C VAL A 173 23.86 -1.83 -7.44
N SER A 174 24.45 -1.21 -8.47
CA SER A 174 24.05 -1.42 -9.86
C SER A 174 24.25 -2.88 -10.32
N ASN A 175 25.35 -3.51 -9.92
CA ASN A 175 25.63 -4.91 -10.22
C ASN A 175 24.68 -5.85 -9.47
N LEU A 176 24.35 -5.56 -8.21
CA LEU A 176 23.40 -6.34 -7.40
C LEU A 176 21.98 -6.30 -7.97
N LEU A 177 21.57 -5.17 -8.54
CA LEU A 177 20.26 -5.03 -9.20
C LEU A 177 20.14 -5.89 -10.47
N LEU A 178 21.25 -6.16 -11.13
CA LEU A 178 21.31 -7.01 -12.33
C LEU A 178 21.55 -8.50 -12.01
N ASP A 179 21.87 -8.82 -10.76
CA ASP A 179 22.11 -10.19 -10.28
C ASP A 179 20.85 -10.78 -9.62
N LYS A 180 21.01 -11.77 -8.76
CA LYS A 180 19.91 -12.37 -8.01
C LYS A 180 19.41 -11.44 -6.89
N ILE A 181 18.12 -11.26 -6.81
CA ILE A 181 17.43 -10.42 -5.80
C ILE A 181 17.82 -10.77 -4.35
N GLU A 182 18.17 -12.04 -4.12
CA GLU A 182 18.66 -12.53 -2.81
C GLU A 182 19.90 -11.76 -2.33
N LYS A 183 20.84 -11.48 -3.23
CA LYS A 183 22.07 -10.74 -2.89
C LYS A 183 21.79 -9.30 -2.50
N LEU A 184 20.79 -8.69 -3.14
CA LEU A 184 20.36 -7.36 -2.78
C LEU A 184 19.71 -7.32 -1.38
N TYR A 185 18.91 -8.32 -1.03
CA TYR A 185 18.29 -8.39 0.30
C TYR A 185 19.34 -8.59 1.40
N ILE A 186 20.39 -9.37 1.14
CA ILE A 186 21.56 -9.48 2.01
C ILE A 186 22.19 -8.10 2.22
N TYR A 187 22.48 -7.42 1.10
CA TYR A 187 23.09 -6.09 1.11
C TYR A 187 22.26 -5.06 1.85
N LEU A 188 20.92 -5.04 1.63
CA LEU A 188 20.01 -4.14 2.34
C LEU A 188 20.03 -4.38 3.86
N SER A 189 20.03 -5.67 4.29
CA SER A 189 20.10 -6.02 5.71
C SER A 189 21.39 -5.53 6.37
N GLU A 190 22.54 -5.74 5.69
CA GLU A 190 23.84 -5.27 6.15
C GLU A 190 23.96 -3.76 6.22
N LYS A 191 23.45 -3.05 5.20
CA LYS A 191 23.53 -1.58 5.15
C LYS A 191 22.65 -0.92 6.19
N LEU A 192 21.42 -1.42 6.38
CA LEU A 192 20.55 -0.92 7.42
C LEU A 192 21.19 -1.06 8.80
N ALA A 193 21.77 -2.21 9.11
CA ALA A 193 22.44 -2.44 10.40
C ALA A 193 23.60 -1.48 10.62
N LYS A 194 24.46 -1.28 9.61
CA LYS A 194 25.62 -0.36 9.68
C LYS A 194 25.20 1.10 9.81
N ASP A 195 24.19 1.51 9.06
CA ASP A 195 23.68 2.88 9.15
C ASP A 195 23.08 3.17 10.53
N ILE A 196 22.31 2.22 11.09
CA ILE A 196 21.76 2.32 12.45
C ILE A 196 22.91 2.42 13.49
N GLU A 197 23.91 1.57 13.36
CA GLU A 197 25.06 1.61 14.28
C GLU A 197 25.80 2.95 14.22
N ASN A 198 25.96 3.52 13.03
CA ASN A 198 26.55 4.84 12.82
C ASN A 198 25.68 5.95 13.42
N GLU A 199 24.35 5.90 13.22
CA GLU A 199 23.42 6.90 13.78
C GLU A 199 23.45 6.87 15.31
N LEU A 200 23.51 5.68 15.90
CA LEU A 200 23.57 5.53 17.35
C LEU A 200 24.91 5.97 17.96
N GLY A 201 25.96 6.12 17.14
CA GLY A 201 27.20 6.77 17.54
C GLY A 201 27.86 6.19 18.80
N GLY A 202 27.78 4.87 19.01
CA GLY A 202 28.30 4.19 20.19
C GLY A 202 27.34 4.18 21.39
N GLN A 203 26.12 4.67 21.27
CA GLN A 203 25.10 4.51 22.31
C GLN A 203 24.74 3.04 22.49
N LYS A 204 24.46 2.65 23.73
CA LYS A 204 23.99 1.31 24.06
C LYS A 204 22.53 1.12 23.56
N PHE A 205 22.25 0.00 22.91
CA PHE A 205 20.92 -0.26 22.37
C PHE A 205 20.54 -1.75 22.44
N MET A 206 19.23 -2.00 22.38
CA MET A 206 18.63 -3.33 22.34
C MET A 206 17.57 -3.40 21.25
N PHE A 207 17.56 -4.50 20.52
CA PHE A 207 16.47 -4.87 19.61
C PHE A 207 15.72 -6.10 20.13
N LEU A 208 14.40 -6.01 20.16
CA LEU A 208 13.51 -7.09 20.60
C LEU A 208 12.58 -7.45 19.43
N PHE A 209 12.80 -8.62 18.84
CA PHE A 209 12.02 -9.13 17.71
C PHE A 209 11.03 -10.19 18.21
N ASP A 210 9.73 -9.90 18.13
CA ASP A 210 8.69 -10.85 18.54
C ASP A 210 8.11 -11.57 17.33
N ALA A 211 7.89 -12.88 17.48
CA ALA A 211 7.28 -13.78 16.49
C ALA A 211 8.08 -13.90 15.16
N TYR A 212 9.38 -14.13 15.26
CA TYR A 212 10.29 -14.25 14.11
C TYR A 212 9.86 -15.29 13.08
N ASP A 213 9.29 -16.41 13.50
CA ASP A 213 8.78 -17.46 12.61
C ASP A 213 7.75 -16.95 11.59
N LEU A 214 7.08 -15.84 11.87
CA LEU A 214 6.12 -15.20 10.98
C LEU A 214 6.79 -14.20 10.02
N GLY A 215 7.94 -13.66 10.39
CA GLY A 215 8.76 -12.77 9.54
C GLY A 215 9.85 -13.49 8.74
N ARG A 216 9.91 -14.85 8.82
CA ARG A 216 10.92 -15.64 8.13
C ARG A 216 10.70 -15.62 6.63
N SER A 217 11.76 -15.33 5.87
CA SER A 217 11.69 -15.33 4.41
C SER A 217 11.73 -16.76 3.86
N SER A 218 11.11 -16.98 2.70
CA SER A 218 11.19 -18.26 1.98
C SER A 218 12.53 -18.49 1.26
N TYR A 219 13.46 -17.55 1.38
CA TYR A 219 14.78 -17.59 0.74
C TYR A 219 15.76 -18.46 1.53
N LYS A 220 16.83 -18.91 0.85
CA LYS A 220 17.89 -19.77 1.42
C LYS A 220 18.75 -19.06 2.48
N PHE A 221 18.64 -17.76 2.62
CA PHE A 221 19.34 -16.95 3.63
C PHE A 221 18.34 -16.35 4.60
N ASP A 222 18.80 -16.01 5.79
CA ASP A 222 18.02 -15.38 6.82
C ASP A 222 18.39 -13.90 6.98
N TRP A 223 17.47 -13.02 6.64
CA TRP A 223 17.69 -11.58 6.70
C TRP A 223 17.99 -11.09 8.13
N LEU A 224 17.35 -11.68 9.13
CA LEU A 224 17.52 -11.28 10.52
C LEU A 224 18.88 -11.72 11.06
N GLU A 225 19.32 -12.92 10.69
CA GLU A 225 20.68 -13.39 11.03
C GLU A 225 21.75 -12.41 10.46
N ILE A 226 21.60 -12.04 9.19
CA ILE A 226 22.51 -11.11 8.53
C ILE A 226 22.45 -9.72 9.20
N PHE A 227 21.24 -9.25 9.48
CA PHE A 227 21.03 -7.96 10.14
C PHE A 227 21.73 -7.92 11.50
N ILE A 228 21.50 -8.91 12.37
CA ILE A 228 22.11 -9.01 13.70
C ILE A 228 23.64 -9.12 13.62
N ASN A 229 24.16 -9.96 12.72
CA ASN A 229 25.60 -10.19 12.59
C ASN A 229 26.35 -8.98 12.01
N SER A 230 25.65 -8.07 11.35
CA SER A 230 26.24 -6.87 10.79
C SER A 230 26.54 -5.77 11.83
N PHE A 231 25.95 -5.84 13.01
CA PHE A 231 26.30 -4.94 14.12
C PHE A 231 27.57 -5.40 14.85
N GLN A 232 28.41 -4.46 15.19
CA GLN A 232 29.55 -4.70 16.09
C GLN A 232 29.10 -4.74 17.56
N ASN A 233 28.16 -3.86 17.91
CA ASN A 233 27.62 -3.70 19.26
C ASN A 233 26.10 -3.96 19.26
N GLY A 234 25.50 -4.00 20.47
CA GLY A 234 24.06 -4.15 20.64
C GLY A 234 23.68 -5.47 21.28
N LEU A 235 22.50 -5.48 21.89
CA LEU A 235 21.85 -6.69 22.43
C LEU A 235 20.59 -7.00 21.61
N PHE A 236 20.40 -8.27 21.33
CA PHE A 236 19.31 -8.74 20.52
C PHE A 236 18.51 -9.81 21.23
N PHE A 237 17.18 -9.71 21.14
CA PHE A 237 16.25 -10.67 21.69
C PHE A 237 15.27 -11.11 20.60
N VAL A 238 15.15 -12.39 20.40
CA VAL A 238 14.31 -12.96 19.34
C VAL A 238 13.38 -14.02 19.93
N THR A 239 12.08 -13.92 19.61
CA THR A 239 11.13 -15.00 19.92
C THR A 239 10.76 -15.77 18.66
N SER A 240 10.69 -17.10 18.75
CA SER A 240 10.31 -17.99 17.65
C SER A 240 9.52 -19.21 18.14
N ARG A 241 8.84 -19.94 17.26
CA ARG A 241 8.23 -21.23 17.61
C ARG A 241 9.24 -22.36 17.64
N GLU A 242 10.20 -22.28 16.76
CA GLU A 242 11.30 -23.23 16.62
C GLU A 242 12.62 -22.53 16.83
N GLN A 243 13.63 -23.27 17.23
CA GLN A 243 14.99 -22.74 17.27
C GLN A 243 15.42 -22.39 15.83
N PRO A 244 15.88 -21.15 15.59
CA PRO A 244 16.44 -20.80 14.28
C PRO A 244 17.65 -21.68 13.95
N ASP A 245 17.78 -22.08 12.69
CA ASP A 245 18.88 -22.92 12.18
C ASP A 245 20.19 -22.13 11.91
N TRP A 246 20.29 -20.90 12.42
CA TRP A 246 21.47 -20.04 12.27
C TRP A 246 22.74 -20.66 12.86
N PHE A 247 22.58 -21.44 13.94
CA PHE A 247 23.70 -22.04 14.68
C PHE A 247 24.31 -23.22 13.95
N ASP A 248 23.52 -23.96 13.20
CA ASP A 248 24.00 -25.09 12.41
C ASP A 248 24.85 -24.65 11.22
N ARG A 249 24.64 -23.42 10.74
CA ARG A 249 25.35 -22.85 9.59
C ARG A 249 26.65 -22.14 9.97
N ASN A 250 26.75 -21.64 11.18
CA ASN A 250 27.91 -20.84 11.61
C ASN A 250 28.30 -21.12 13.08
N PRO A 251 29.13 -22.14 13.34
CA PRO A 251 29.51 -22.56 14.70
C PRO A 251 30.24 -21.47 15.52
N VAL A 252 30.80 -20.46 14.88
CA VAL A 252 31.56 -19.38 15.58
C VAL A 252 30.64 -18.53 16.47
N ASN A 253 29.34 -18.52 16.21
CA ASN A 253 28.38 -17.72 16.98
C ASN A 253 27.94 -18.37 18.30
N HIS A 254 28.32 -19.62 18.60
CA HIS A 254 27.87 -20.30 19.81
C HIS A 254 28.32 -19.63 21.13
N SER A 255 29.40 -18.88 21.13
CA SER A 255 29.93 -18.23 22.34
C SER A 255 29.22 -16.91 22.72
N VAL A 256 28.42 -16.34 21.80
CA VAL A 256 27.77 -15.04 21.97
C VAL A 256 26.25 -15.12 21.94
N VAL A 257 25.69 -16.34 21.89
CA VAL A 257 24.26 -16.57 21.79
C VAL A 257 23.77 -17.45 22.94
N GLU A 258 22.70 -17.04 23.58
CA GLU A 258 22.02 -17.82 24.60
C GLU A 258 20.62 -18.20 24.09
N CYS A 259 20.38 -19.52 24.01
CA CYS A 259 19.11 -20.07 23.54
C CYS A 259 18.34 -20.67 24.70
N HIS A 260 17.10 -20.25 24.87
CA HIS A 260 16.19 -20.78 25.88
C HIS A 260 15.00 -21.45 25.21
N SER A 261 14.84 -22.76 25.38
CA SER A 261 13.56 -23.42 25.16
C SER A 261 12.59 -22.98 26.26
N LEU A 262 11.48 -22.41 25.86
CA LEU A 262 10.42 -22.10 26.81
C LEU A 262 9.46 -23.26 26.86
N ASP A 263 9.59 -24.03 27.93
CA ASP A 263 8.71 -25.13 28.24
C ASP A 263 7.51 -24.68 29.08
N CYS A 264 6.62 -25.62 29.42
CA CYS A 264 5.54 -25.40 30.36
C CYS A 264 6.07 -24.86 31.68
N ILE A 265 5.26 -24.10 32.42
CA ILE A 265 5.64 -23.64 33.75
C ILE A 265 5.86 -24.89 34.64
N PRO A 266 6.94 -24.94 35.46
CA PRO A 266 7.15 -26.09 36.37
C PRO A 266 5.93 -26.35 37.25
N ARG A 267 5.60 -27.64 37.43
CA ARG A 267 4.38 -28.05 38.13
C ARG A 267 4.34 -27.54 39.57
N ASP A 268 5.46 -27.53 40.24
CA ASP A 268 5.63 -27.00 41.59
C ASP A 268 5.34 -25.49 41.69
N VAL A 269 5.80 -24.72 40.74
CA VAL A 269 5.53 -23.28 40.66
C VAL A 269 4.04 -22.99 40.45
N VAL A 270 3.38 -23.74 39.57
CA VAL A 270 1.94 -23.61 39.35
C VAL A 270 1.16 -24.04 40.63
N GLN A 271 1.58 -25.12 41.25
CA GLN A 271 0.97 -25.59 42.48
C GLN A 271 1.09 -24.58 43.62
N GLU A 272 2.29 -24.01 43.83
CA GLU A 272 2.51 -22.98 44.85
C GLU A 272 1.65 -21.74 44.60
N TYR A 273 1.61 -21.26 43.35
CA TYR A 273 0.78 -20.14 42.96
C TYR A 273 -0.70 -20.40 43.25
N LEU A 274 -1.23 -21.58 42.85
CA LEU A 274 -2.62 -21.94 43.07
C LEU A 274 -2.98 -22.08 44.56
N LEU A 275 -2.04 -22.60 45.37
CA LEU A 275 -2.19 -22.63 46.83
C LEU A 275 -2.30 -21.20 47.41
N GLN A 276 -1.48 -20.27 46.96
CA GLN A 276 -1.54 -18.85 47.35
C GLN A 276 -2.87 -18.18 46.96
N GLN A 277 -3.51 -18.67 45.91
CA GLN A 277 -4.85 -18.22 45.48
C GLN A 277 -6.00 -18.97 46.21
N ASN A 278 -5.71 -19.75 47.23
CA ASN A 278 -6.66 -20.53 48.07
C ASN A 278 -7.38 -21.67 47.31
N TYR A 279 -6.79 -22.24 46.24
CA TYR A 279 -7.32 -23.46 45.62
C TYR A 279 -7.08 -24.67 46.47
N LYS A 280 -8.03 -25.64 46.48
CA LYS A 280 -7.88 -26.94 47.16
C LYS A 280 -6.99 -27.85 46.32
N GLN A 281 -6.35 -28.83 46.97
CA GLN A 281 -5.41 -29.73 46.28
C GLN A 281 -6.07 -30.48 45.12
N ASP A 282 -7.29 -30.99 45.26
CA ASP A 282 -8.00 -31.66 44.15
C ASP A 282 -8.24 -30.70 42.94
N GLN A 283 -8.47 -29.42 43.21
CA GLN A 283 -8.63 -28.41 42.18
C GLN A 283 -7.31 -28.12 41.49
N ILE A 284 -6.25 -28.03 42.26
CA ILE A 284 -4.90 -27.80 41.77
C ILE A 284 -4.47 -28.93 40.83
N ASP A 285 -4.65 -30.19 41.27
CA ASP A 285 -4.29 -31.34 40.45
C ASP A 285 -5.10 -31.37 39.15
N CYS A 286 -6.39 -31.08 39.21
CA CYS A 286 -7.23 -30.98 38.01
C CYS A 286 -6.79 -29.87 37.06
N ILE A 287 -6.47 -28.68 37.56
CA ILE A 287 -6.00 -27.56 36.73
C ILE A 287 -4.68 -27.89 36.06
N ILE A 288 -3.72 -28.44 36.82
CA ILE A 288 -2.40 -28.81 36.33
C ILE A 288 -2.48 -29.87 35.23
N GLU A 289 -3.28 -30.94 35.47
CA GLU A 289 -3.45 -32.02 34.48
C GLU A 289 -4.11 -31.52 33.19
N ASN A 290 -5.12 -30.67 33.27
CA ASN A 290 -5.85 -30.21 32.11
C ASN A 290 -5.15 -29.08 31.32
N THR A 291 -4.33 -28.26 31.98
CA THR A 291 -3.61 -27.15 31.33
C THR A 291 -2.22 -27.54 30.86
N GLU A 292 -1.70 -28.73 31.31
CA GLU A 292 -0.30 -29.14 31.11
C GLU A 292 0.68 -28.02 31.56
N CYS A 293 0.25 -27.14 32.46
CA CYS A 293 0.97 -25.97 32.92
C CYS A 293 1.36 -24.98 31.78
N ILE A 294 0.64 -25.00 30.66
CA ILE A 294 0.83 -24.05 29.56
C ILE A 294 0.21 -22.71 29.97
N PRO A 295 0.96 -21.59 29.98
CA PRO A 295 0.48 -20.30 30.49
C PRO A 295 -0.86 -19.84 29.94
N LEU A 296 -1.08 -20.00 28.63
CA LEU A 296 -2.34 -19.62 28.00
C LEU A 296 -3.53 -20.44 28.54
N TYR A 297 -3.37 -21.72 28.63
CA TYR A 297 -4.44 -22.60 29.11
C TYR A 297 -4.65 -22.49 30.63
N LEU A 298 -3.56 -22.22 31.37
CA LEU A 298 -3.64 -21.93 32.80
C LEU A 298 -4.46 -20.64 33.04
N ASP A 299 -4.20 -19.58 32.33
CA ASP A 299 -4.96 -18.30 32.41
C ASP A 299 -6.42 -18.49 32.04
N LEU A 300 -6.72 -19.32 31.05
CA LEU A 300 -8.10 -19.67 30.69
C LEU A 300 -8.79 -20.46 31.83
N ALA A 301 -8.13 -21.45 32.40
CA ALA A 301 -8.67 -22.28 33.47
C ALA A 301 -8.93 -21.47 34.75
N LEU A 302 -8.07 -20.51 35.08
CA LEU A 302 -8.21 -19.62 36.24
C LEU A 302 -9.41 -18.65 36.14
N LYS A 303 -9.84 -18.33 34.94
CA LYS A 303 -11.01 -17.48 34.69
C LYS A 303 -12.31 -18.24 34.68
N MET A 304 -12.25 -19.55 34.59
CA MET A 304 -13.45 -20.38 34.74
C MET A 304 -13.91 -20.33 36.19
N ASP A 305 -15.23 -20.21 36.41
CA ASP A 305 -15.82 -20.28 37.75
C ASP A 305 -15.47 -21.65 38.40
N ASN A 306 -14.70 -21.61 39.48
CA ASN A 306 -14.14 -22.77 40.15
C ASN A 306 -15.18 -23.87 40.43
N ASN A 307 -16.41 -23.48 40.77
CA ASN A 307 -17.47 -24.42 41.12
C ASN A 307 -18.06 -25.16 39.90
N LYS A 308 -18.08 -24.57 38.74
CA LYS A 308 -18.59 -25.19 37.52
C LYS A 308 -17.56 -26.06 36.85
N PHE A 309 -16.27 -25.65 36.84
CA PHE A 309 -15.17 -26.46 36.27
C PHE A 309 -15.02 -27.81 36.98
N LEU A 310 -15.16 -27.82 38.29
CA LEU A 310 -15.02 -29.04 39.10
C LEU A 310 -16.27 -29.90 39.15
N SER A 311 -17.47 -29.31 39.03
CA SER A 311 -18.73 -30.06 39.14
C SER A 311 -19.05 -30.90 37.89
N ASN A 312 -18.53 -30.53 36.75
CA ASN A 312 -18.76 -31.23 35.47
C ASN A 312 -17.75 -32.38 35.21
N ASN A 313 -16.68 -32.49 36.00
CA ASN A 313 -15.56 -33.40 35.73
C ASN A 313 -15.37 -34.44 36.82
N LYS A 314 -16.43 -35.19 37.19
CA LYS A 314 -16.32 -36.35 38.11
C LYS A 314 -15.65 -37.57 37.47
N ASP A 315 -15.58 -37.65 36.14
CA ASP A 315 -14.79 -38.63 35.39
C ASP A 315 -13.61 -37.94 34.72
N ILE A 316 -12.48 -37.90 35.38
CA ILE A 316 -11.24 -37.24 34.97
C ILE A 316 -10.62 -38.03 33.83
N GLY A 317 -11.02 -37.76 32.62
CA GLY A 317 -10.26 -38.06 31.41
C GLY A 317 -9.32 -36.90 31.08
N VAL A 318 -8.15 -37.19 30.54
CA VAL A 318 -7.20 -36.20 30.03
C VAL A 318 -7.91 -35.39 28.96
N PHE A 319 -8.20 -34.10 29.23
CA PHE A 319 -8.83 -33.20 28.23
C PHE A 319 -7.85 -32.86 27.15
N THR A 320 -8.34 -32.86 25.91
CA THR A 320 -7.61 -32.23 24.78
C THR A 320 -7.65 -30.73 24.90
N LYS A 321 -6.72 -30.03 24.21
CA LYS A 321 -6.69 -28.55 24.16
C LYS A 321 -7.98 -28.00 23.58
N GLU A 322 -8.61 -28.71 22.65
CA GLU A 322 -9.92 -28.37 22.09
C GLU A 322 -11.03 -28.45 23.13
N GLU A 323 -10.97 -29.45 24.00
CA GLU A 323 -11.95 -29.60 25.10
C GLU A 323 -11.80 -28.49 26.14
N LEU A 324 -10.57 -28.10 26.47
CA LEU A 324 -10.33 -26.95 27.34
C LEU A 324 -10.92 -25.66 26.76
N VAL A 325 -10.69 -25.40 25.49
CA VAL A 325 -11.28 -24.22 24.80
C VAL A 325 -12.81 -24.34 24.78
N ARG A 326 -13.37 -25.55 24.54
CA ARG A 326 -14.80 -25.77 24.56
C ARG A 326 -15.38 -25.52 25.94
N ASN A 327 -14.73 -26.04 26.97
CA ASN A 327 -15.14 -25.84 28.36
C ASN A 327 -15.07 -24.36 28.76
N PHE A 328 -14.00 -23.65 28.37
CA PHE A 328 -13.90 -22.20 28.54
C PHE A 328 -15.07 -21.50 27.90
N LEU A 329 -15.40 -21.80 26.65
CA LEU A 329 -16.55 -21.21 25.98
C LEU A 329 -17.87 -21.50 26.72
N ASN A 330 -18.05 -22.72 27.21
CA ASN A 330 -19.26 -23.12 27.95
C ASN A 330 -19.44 -22.37 29.30
N HIS A 331 -18.36 -21.80 29.86
CA HIS A 331 -18.45 -21.01 31.09
C HIS A 331 -18.82 -19.55 30.83
N LEU A 332 -18.69 -19.09 29.60
CA LEU A 332 -19.13 -17.77 29.19
C LEU A 332 -20.65 -17.75 28.99
N SER A 333 -21.25 -16.58 29.13
CA SER A 333 -22.65 -16.40 28.73
C SER A 333 -22.83 -16.73 27.23
N VAL A 334 -24.02 -17.12 26.84
CA VAL A 334 -24.34 -17.41 25.41
C VAL A 334 -23.98 -16.24 24.52
N ASN A 335 -24.18 -15.02 25.00
CA ASN A 335 -23.86 -13.80 24.27
C ASN A 335 -22.34 -13.69 24.05
N GLU A 336 -21.52 -13.84 25.08
CA GLU A 336 -20.07 -13.79 24.99
C GLU A 336 -19.50 -14.88 24.09
N GLN A 337 -19.99 -16.13 24.24
CA GLN A 337 -19.60 -17.23 23.37
C GLN A 337 -19.80 -16.90 21.89
N THR A 338 -20.98 -16.33 21.58
CA THR A 338 -21.37 -16.04 20.20
C THR A 338 -20.54 -14.90 19.63
N ILE A 339 -20.31 -13.85 20.43
CA ILE A 339 -19.46 -12.72 20.03
C ILE A 339 -18.02 -13.18 19.82
N ILE A 340 -17.46 -13.99 20.73
CA ILE A 340 -16.09 -14.51 20.60
C ILE A 340 -15.96 -15.38 19.35
N LYS A 341 -16.94 -16.23 19.03
CA LYS A 341 -16.98 -17.00 17.79
C LYS A 341 -16.98 -16.11 16.57
N TYR A 342 -17.81 -15.07 16.54
CA TYR A 342 -17.85 -14.09 15.46
C TYR A 342 -16.49 -13.41 15.27
N LEU A 343 -15.91 -12.87 16.36
CA LEU A 343 -14.64 -12.14 16.33
C LEU A 343 -13.44 -13.04 16.01
N SER A 344 -13.51 -14.32 16.36
CA SER A 344 -12.49 -15.31 15.98
C SER A 344 -12.48 -15.59 14.47
N VAL A 345 -13.62 -15.49 13.80
CA VAL A 345 -13.73 -15.62 12.35
C VAL A 345 -13.20 -14.36 11.65
N VAL A 346 -13.63 -13.18 12.08
CA VAL A 346 -13.25 -11.93 11.39
C VAL A 346 -11.81 -11.49 11.67
N LYS A 347 -11.17 -12.03 12.66
CA LYS A 347 -9.77 -11.83 13.04
C LYS A 347 -9.46 -10.42 13.58
N TYR A 348 -9.73 -9.36 12.82
CA TYR A 348 -9.47 -7.97 13.23
C TYR A 348 -10.80 -7.26 13.46
N PHE A 349 -10.89 -6.52 14.58
CA PHE A 349 -12.08 -5.79 14.96
C PHE A 349 -11.74 -4.52 15.74
N ASN A 350 -12.67 -3.58 15.70
CA ASN A 350 -12.73 -2.41 16.57
C ASN A 350 -14.08 -2.37 17.29
N GLU A 351 -14.34 -1.30 18.01
CA GLU A 351 -15.61 -1.12 18.70
C GLU A 351 -16.83 -1.18 17.76
N ILE A 352 -16.73 -0.59 16.57
CA ILE A 352 -17.80 -0.61 15.56
C ILE A 352 -18.14 -2.05 15.17
N ILE A 353 -17.13 -2.85 14.83
CA ILE A 353 -17.28 -4.24 14.40
C ILE A 353 -17.80 -5.07 15.57
N TYR A 354 -17.32 -4.86 16.79
CA TYR A 354 -17.82 -5.51 17.99
C TYR A 354 -19.33 -5.25 18.20
N ASN A 355 -19.74 -3.98 18.15
CA ASN A 355 -21.14 -3.58 18.31
C ASN A 355 -22.02 -4.16 17.19
N TYR A 356 -21.46 -4.34 15.98
CA TYR A 356 -22.15 -5.04 14.92
C TYR A 356 -22.29 -6.54 15.18
N ALA A 357 -21.27 -7.20 15.70
CA ALA A 357 -21.36 -8.60 16.13
C ALA A 357 -22.47 -8.79 17.19
N VAL A 358 -22.60 -7.86 18.13
CA VAL A 358 -23.69 -7.83 19.12
C VAL A 358 -25.04 -7.73 18.42
N LYS A 359 -25.19 -6.80 17.49
CA LYS A 359 -26.43 -6.57 16.72
C LYS A 359 -26.76 -7.72 15.78
N PHE A 360 -25.80 -8.28 15.08
CA PHE A 360 -25.96 -9.43 14.19
C PHE A 360 -26.61 -10.61 14.89
N ASN A 361 -26.27 -10.79 16.17
CA ASN A 361 -26.80 -11.86 17.02
C ASN A 361 -28.06 -11.43 17.81
N ASN A 362 -28.61 -10.25 17.57
CA ASN A 362 -29.80 -9.70 18.28
C ASN A 362 -29.59 -9.57 19.78
N PHE A 363 -28.38 -9.30 20.26
CA PHE A 363 -28.10 -9.11 21.69
C PHE A 363 -28.31 -7.67 22.12
N SER A 364 -28.60 -7.48 23.41
CA SER A 364 -28.67 -6.15 23.99
C SER A 364 -27.29 -5.55 24.19
N PRO A 365 -27.03 -4.31 23.74
CA PRO A 365 -25.75 -3.64 23.98
C PRO A 365 -25.42 -3.45 25.47
N ILE A 366 -26.44 -3.47 26.34
CA ILE A 366 -26.29 -3.32 27.81
C ILE A 366 -25.57 -4.53 28.39
N ASP A 367 -25.85 -5.73 27.84
CA ASP A 367 -25.25 -6.99 28.30
C ASP A 367 -23.87 -7.27 27.66
N CYS A 368 -23.45 -6.48 26.69
CA CYS A 368 -22.26 -6.69 25.90
C CYS A 368 -21.40 -5.42 25.86
N ASP A 369 -20.63 -5.19 26.93
CA ASP A 369 -19.76 -4.02 27.09
C ASP A 369 -18.40 -4.24 26.42
N PHE A 370 -18.14 -3.44 25.36
CA PHE A 370 -16.85 -3.48 24.64
C PHE A 370 -15.67 -3.12 25.54
N LEU A 371 -15.82 -2.17 26.47
CA LEU A 371 -14.73 -1.76 27.36
C LEU A 371 -14.30 -2.89 28.29
N LYS A 372 -15.26 -3.67 28.78
CA LYS A 372 -14.98 -4.88 29.57
C LYS A 372 -14.36 -5.96 28.69
N PHE A 373 -14.90 -6.17 27.48
CA PHE A 373 -14.46 -7.20 26.56
C PHE A 373 -13.02 -6.98 26.10
N LYS A 374 -12.65 -5.78 25.66
CA LYS A 374 -11.30 -5.49 25.18
C LYS A 374 -10.21 -5.66 26.23
N ASN A 375 -10.57 -5.56 27.51
CA ASN A 375 -9.63 -5.75 28.63
C ASN A 375 -9.53 -7.22 29.08
N THR A 376 -10.21 -8.13 28.39
CA THR A 376 -10.06 -9.57 28.68
C THR A 376 -8.74 -10.09 28.12
N THR A 377 -8.16 -11.10 28.75
CA THR A 377 -6.87 -11.68 28.34
C THR A 377 -6.92 -12.41 27.00
N ILE A 378 -8.12 -12.72 26.51
CA ILE A 378 -8.31 -13.33 25.19
C ILE A 378 -8.22 -12.31 24.05
N VAL A 379 -8.32 -11.02 24.37
CA VAL A 379 -8.25 -9.93 23.41
C VAL A 379 -6.86 -9.30 23.44
N ARG A 380 -6.29 -9.07 22.28
CA ARG A 380 -4.99 -8.41 22.09
C ARG A 380 -5.17 -7.12 21.31
N TYR A 381 -4.63 -6.03 21.82
CA TYR A 381 -4.54 -4.76 21.10
C TYR A 381 -3.42 -4.84 20.07
N ILE A 382 -3.61 -4.22 18.90
CA ILE A 382 -2.63 -4.17 17.81
C ILE A 382 -1.99 -2.77 17.81
N GLU A 383 -0.75 -2.68 18.29
CA GLU A 383 -0.08 -1.40 18.60
C GLU A 383 0.12 -0.48 17.36
N ASP A 384 0.27 -1.04 16.15
CA ASP A 384 0.51 -0.26 14.94
C ASP A 384 -0.77 0.33 14.32
N PHE A 385 -1.96 -0.12 14.76
CA PHE A 385 -3.24 0.32 14.24
C PHE A 385 -4.15 0.81 15.34
N ASP A 386 -4.33 2.14 15.42
CA ASP A 386 -5.19 2.75 16.44
C ASP A 386 -6.58 2.11 16.46
N GLY A 387 -6.94 1.59 17.62
CA GLY A 387 -8.26 1.05 17.90
C GLY A 387 -8.55 -0.33 17.31
N LEU A 388 -7.55 -1.05 16.74
CA LEU A 388 -7.73 -2.44 16.31
C LEU A 388 -7.35 -3.45 17.40
N TYR A 389 -8.16 -4.50 17.44
CA TYR A 389 -8.02 -5.64 18.37
C TYR A 389 -8.13 -6.95 17.59
N GLN A 390 -7.61 -8.00 18.18
CA GLN A 390 -7.79 -9.39 17.71
C GLN A 390 -8.01 -10.34 18.88
N ILE A 391 -8.70 -11.44 18.64
CA ILE A 391 -8.67 -12.58 19.57
C ILE A 391 -7.29 -13.24 19.47
N HIS A 392 -6.75 -13.69 20.62
CA HIS A 392 -5.44 -14.35 20.63
C HIS A 392 -5.40 -15.48 19.58
N ALA A 393 -4.39 -15.47 18.70
CA ALA A 393 -4.38 -16.26 17.46
C ALA A 393 -4.59 -17.77 17.68
N VAL A 394 -4.00 -18.34 18.75
CA VAL A 394 -4.17 -19.76 19.09
C VAL A 394 -5.61 -20.06 19.49
N LEU A 395 -6.23 -19.17 20.27
CA LEU A 395 -7.64 -19.32 20.67
C LEU A 395 -8.57 -19.12 19.49
N ALA A 396 -8.35 -18.07 18.67
CA ALA A 396 -9.17 -17.81 17.49
C ALA A 396 -9.18 -19.00 16.52
N LYS A 397 -8.02 -19.63 16.30
CA LYS A 397 -7.89 -20.83 15.47
C LYS A 397 -8.75 -21.98 16.04
N ASN A 398 -8.61 -22.28 17.32
CA ASN A 398 -9.38 -23.37 17.95
C ASN A 398 -10.87 -23.07 18.02
N ILE A 399 -11.25 -21.81 18.32
CA ILE A 399 -12.65 -21.40 18.39
C ILE A 399 -13.32 -21.45 17.01
N SER A 400 -12.60 -21.06 15.94
CA SER A 400 -13.13 -21.08 14.58
C SER A 400 -13.53 -22.48 14.11
N PHE A 401 -12.92 -23.56 14.64
CA PHE A 401 -13.33 -24.94 14.38
C PHE A 401 -14.75 -25.26 14.90
N PHE A 402 -15.20 -24.57 15.93
CA PHE A 402 -16.56 -24.74 16.46
C PHE A 402 -17.62 -23.93 15.69
N VAL A 403 -17.22 -23.18 14.67
CA VAL A 403 -18.13 -22.43 13.82
C VAL A 403 -18.30 -23.18 12.51
N SER A 404 -19.53 -23.53 12.14
CA SER A 404 -19.80 -24.22 10.87
C SER A 404 -19.38 -23.37 9.66
N ALA A 405 -19.02 -24.02 8.55
CA ALA A 405 -18.63 -23.33 7.32
C ALA A 405 -19.73 -22.35 6.85
N SER A 406 -21.00 -22.75 6.93
CA SER A 406 -22.15 -21.87 6.58
C SER A 406 -22.23 -20.65 7.49
N THR A 407 -22.01 -20.82 8.80
CA THR A 407 -22.00 -19.71 9.76
C THR A 407 -20.81 -18.80 9.54
N ARG A 408 -19.63 -19.35 9.23
CA ARG A 408 -18.44 -18.53 8.88
C ARG A 408 -18.71 -17.68 7.65
N ALA A 409 -19.32 -18.26 6.60
CA ALA A 409 -19.69 -17.52 5.41
C ALA A 409 -20.67 -16.36 5.70
N GLN A 410 -21.67 -16.59 6.58
CA GLN A 410 -22.61 -15.53 7.02
C GLN A 410 -21.89 -14.42 7.80
N ILE A 411 -20.99 -14.78 8.71
CA ILE A 411 -20.19 -13.81 9.48
C ILE A 411 -19.31 -12.97 8.55
N ILE A 412 -18.68 -13.59 7.54
CA ILE A 412 -17.83 -12.87 6.58
C ILE A 412 -18.67 -11.93 5.71
N ASP A 413 -19.88 -12.34 5.31
CA ASP A 413 -20.80 -11.48 4.58
C ASP A 413 -21.23 -10.28 5.42
N ASP A 414 -21.62 -10.49 6.67
CA ASP A 414 -21.95 -9.40 7.60
C ASP A 414 -20.75 -8.47 7.84
N TYR A 415 -19.55 -9.04 7.98
CA TYR A 415 -18.33 -8.27 8.14
C TYR A 415 -18.05 -7.39 6.91
N LEU A 416 -18.18 -7.93 5.68
CA LEU A 416 -18.08 -7.18 4.42
C LEU A 416 -19.06 -6.00 4.42
N LEU A 417 -20.33 -6.24 4.78
CA LEU A 417 -21.37 -5.22 4.82
C LEU A 417 -21.07 -4.15 5.88
N THR A 418 -20.55 -4.57 7.04
CA THR A 418 -20.16 -3.65 8.12
C THR A 418 -19.00 -2.75 7.71
N ILE A 419 -17.96 -3.32 7.09
CA ILE A 419 -16.82 -2.55 6.55
C ILE A 419 -17.34 -1.52 5.54
N HIS A 420 -18.14 -1.96 4.58
CA HIS A 420 -18.67 -1.08 3.55
C HIS A 420 -19.57 0.04 4.11
N ALA A 421 -20.52 -0.30 4.99
CA ALA A 421 -21.56 0.64 5.43
C ALA A 421 -21.17 1.54 6.61
N ARG A 422 -20.16 1.15 7.41
CA ARG A 422 -19.83 1.82 8.66
C ARG A 422 -18.38 2.21 8.80
N ILE A 423 -17.46 1.35 8.35
CA ILE A 423 -16.02 1.63 8.46
C ILE A 423 -15.58 2.62 7.39
N LEU A 424 -16.02 2.47 6.13
CA LEU A 424 -15.63 3.39 5.07
C LEU A 424 -16.06 4.83 5.31
N PRO A 425 -17.33 5.11 5.76
CA PRO A 425 -17.78 6.49 6.01
C PRO A 425 -17.20 7.13 7.28
N ASP A 426 -16.62 6.34 8.17
CA ASP A 426 -16.11 6.87 9.44
C ASP A 426 -14.81 7.67 9.22
N GLU A 427 -14.92 8.99 9.32
CA GLU A 427 -13.79 9.91 9.13
C GLU A 427 -12.80 9.90 10.31
N ALA A 428 -13.19 9.39 11.48
CA ALA A 428 -12.32 9.28 12.64
C ALA A 428 -11.28 8.15 12.50
N LEU A 429 -11.56 7.13 11.68
CA LEU A 429 -10.63 6.03 11.42
C LEU A 429 -9.59 6.42 10.39
N LYS A 430 -8.33 6.11 10.69
CA LYS A 430 -7.20 6.30 9.77
C LYS A 430 -7.33 5.40 8.54
N ASP A 431 -6.85 5.89 7.40
CA ASP A 431 -6.89 5.15 6.13
C ASP A 431 -6.09 3.83 6.20
N ASP A 432 -4.97 3.78 6.93
CA ASP A 432 -4.17 2.55 7.13
C ASP A 432 -4.98 1.46 7.87
N THR A 433 -5.76 1.85 8.88
CA THR A 433 -6.68 0.96 9.59
C THR A 433 -7.76 0.42 8.66
N LYS A 434 -8.36 1.30 7.85
CA LYS A 434 -9.36 0.90 6.84
C LYS A 434 -8.78 -0.04 5.79
N TYR A 435 -7.57 0.24 5.31
CA TYR A 435 -6.84 -0.63 4.39
C TYR A 435 -6.70 -2.04 4.97
N THR A 436 -6.21 -2.14 6.20
CA THR A 436 -6.02 -3.43 6.90
C THR A 436 -7.32 -4.21 7.00
N LEU A 437 -8.42 -3.56 7.38
CA LEU A 437 -9.73 -4.18 7.48
C LEU A 437 -10.27 -4.65 6.11
N ILE A 438 -10.09 -3.84 5.06
CA ILE A 438 -10.50 -4.18 3.70
C ILE A 438 -9.71 -5.40 3.18
N VAL A 439 -8.39 -5.39 3.30
CA VAL A 439 -7.55 -6.53 2.88
C VAL A 439 -7.94 -7.79 3.64
N ASN A 440 -8.28 -7.67 4.92
CA ASN A 440 -8.73 -8.80 5.72
C ASN A 440 -10.06 -9.41 5.21
N VAL A 441 -10.99 -8.61 4.68
CA VAL A 441 -12.21 -9.14 4.03
C VAL A 441 -11.85 -10.04 2.85
N TYR A 442 -11.01 -9.55 1.92
CA TYR A 442 -10.58 -10.36 0.77
C TYR A 442 -9.88 -11.65 1.20
N ARG A 443 -8.99 -11.55 2.21
CA ARG A 443 -8.28 -12.71 2.75
C ARG A 443 -9.22 -13.73 3.37
N LEU A 444 -10.22 -13.32 4.11
CA LEU A 444 -11.20 -14.21 4.72
C LEU A 444 -12.02 -14.94 3.65
N MET A 445 -12.44 -14.24 2.60
CA MET A 445 -13.16 -14.85 1.48
C MET A 445 -12.31 -15.89 0.74
N GLU A 446 -11.02 -15.63 0.56
CA GLU A 446 -10.06 -16.60 0.00
C GLU A 446 -9.89 -17.82 0.90
N CYS A 447 -9.58 -17.61 2.18
CA CYS A 447 -9.30 -18.69 3.12
C CYS A 447 -10.49 -19.64 3.29
N GLU A 448 -11.71 -19.12 3.25
CA GLU A 448 -12.94 -19.90 3.36
C GLU A 448 -13.50 -20.35 2.01
N ASN A 449 -12.79 -20.05 0.92
CA ASN A 449 -13.18 -20.40 -0.46
C ASN A 449 -14.66 -20.07 -0.77
N ILE A 450 -15.08 -18.85 -0.42
CA ILE A 450 -16.46 -18.41 -0.51
C ILE A 450 -16.84 -18.14 -1.98
N THR A 451 -17.89 -18.80 -2.46
CA THR A 451 -18.50 -18.47 -3.74
C THR A 451 -19.20 -17.12 -3.65
N VAL A 452 -18.69 -16.15 -4.40
CA VAL A 452 -19.10 -14.75 -4.27
C VAL A 452 -20.40 -14.50 -5.04
N SER A 453 -21.42 -13.98 -4.34
CA SER A 453 -22.66 -13.52 -4.94
C SER A 453 -22.49 -12.20 -5.68
N GLU A 454 -23.46 -11.82 -6.50
CA GLU A 454 -23.46 -10.53 -7.21
C GLU A 454 -23.34 -9.35 -6.24
N ARG A 455 -24.14 -9.33 -5.16
CA ARG A 455 -24.09 -8.29 -4.12
C ARG A 455 -22.72 -8.18 -3.45
N GLN A 456 -22.10 -9.32 -3.14
CA GLN A 456 -20.76 -9.34 -2.54
C GLN A 456 -19.70 -8.82 -3.52
N SER A 457 -19.80 -9.24 -4.80
CA SER A 457 -18.91 -8.75 -5.85
C SER A 457 -18.97 -7.24 -6.02
N GLU A 458 -20.17 -6.67 -6.01
CA GLU A 458 -20.36 -5.21 -6.04
C GLU A 458 -19.66 -4.53 -4.87
N LYS A 459 -19.88 -5.03 -3.65
CA LYS A 459 -19.27 -4.46 -2.45
C LYS A 459 -17.74 -4.57 -2.45
N LEU A 460 -17.19 -5.72 -2.85
CA LEU A 460 -15.75 -5.89 -2.99
C LEU A 460 -15.16 -4.89 -3.99
N ILE A 461 -15.77 -4.73 -5.15
CA ILE A 461 -15.31 -3.75 -6.15
C ILE A 461 -15.41 -2.31 -5.59
N GLU A 462 -16.45 -1.99 -4.83
CA GLU A 462 -16.59 -0.68 -4.17
C GLU A 462 -15.50 -0.45 -3.10
N LEU A 463 -15.15 -1.48 -2.31
CA LEU A 463 -14.02 -1.43 -1.38
C LEU A 463 -12.69 -1.16 -2.10
N PHE A 464 -12.46 -1.81 -3.24
CA PHE A 464 -11.29 -1.51 -4.06
C PHE A 464 -11.28 -0.06 -4.57
N PHE A 465 -12.40 0.46 -5.06
CA PHE A 465 -12.46 1.86 -5.50
C PHE A 465 -12.15 2.83 -4.36
N TYR A 466 -12.61 2.51 -3.15
CA TYR A 466 -12.24 3.30 -1.98
C TYR A 466 -10.72 3.34 -1.76
N LEU A 467 -10.04 2.18 -1.82
CA LEU A 467 -8.59 2.09 -1.71
C LEU A 467 -7.87 2.81 -2.85
N PHE A 468 -8.39 2.63 -4.08
CA PHE A 468 -7.84 3.28 -5.27
C PHE A 468 -7.87 4.81 -5.15
N ASP A 469 -8.99 5.37 -4.71
CA ASP A 469 -9.15 6.82 -4.55
C ASP A 469 -8.24 7.42 -3.45
N ARG A 470 -7.76 6.61 -2.51
CA ARG A 470 -6.83 7.01 -1.45
C ARG A 470 -5.37 6.71 -1.72
N GLY A 471 -5.07 6.12 -2.87
CA GLY A 471 -3.70 5.84 -3.30
C GLY A 471 -3.10 4.54 -2.79
N TYR A 472 -3.93 3.61 -2.25
CA TYR A 472 -3.49 2.26 -1.84
C TYR A 472 -3.51 1.24 -2.99
N SER A 473 -3.64 1.69 -4.23
CA SER A 473 -3.75 0.81 -5.38
C SER A 473 -2.54 -0.12 -5.54
N ASN A 474 -1.34 0.39 -5.29
CA ASN A 474 -0.11 -0.39 -5.40
C ASN A 474 0.00 -1.43 -4.28
N ASP A 475 -0.28 -1.04 -3.03
CA ASP A 475 -0.25 -1.94 -1.89
C ASP A 475 -1.26 -3.08 -2.06
N PHE A 476 -2.45 -2.75 -2.56
CA PHE A 476 -3.48 -3.74 -2.82
C PHE A 476 -3.16 -4.64 -4.03
N TYR A 477 -2.55 -4.09 -5.07
CA TYR A 477 -2.03 -4.88 -6.20
C TYR A 477 -1.01 -5.94 -5.72
N ASN A 478 -0.12 -5.55 -4.84
CA ASN A 478 0.87 -6.44 -4.26
C ASN A 478 0.23 -7.54 -3.39
N TYR A 479 -0.79 -7.17 -2.61
CA TYR A 479 -1.58 -8.18 -1.91
C TYR A 479 -2.15 -9.22 -2.87
N ILE A 480 -2.78 -8.80 -3.99
CA ILE A 480 -3.31 -9.73 -4.98
C ILE A 480 -2.21 -10.63 -5.58
N LEU A 481 -1.03 -10.08 -5.84
CA LEU A 481 0.10 -10.86 -6.36
C LEU A 481 0.62 -11.89 -5.34
N SER A 482 0.43 -11.66 -4.05
CA SER A 482 0.84 -12.59 -2.98
C SER A 482 -0.13 -13.77 -2.81
N VAL A 483 -1.32 -13.73 -3.41
CA VAL A 483 -2.28 -14.83 -3.38
C VAL A 483 -1.76 -15.97 -4.27
N SER A 484 -1.32 -17.08 -3.65
CA SER A 484 -0.59 -18.18 -4.32
C SER A 484 -1.42 -18.92 -5.37
N GLU A 485 -2.72 -19.05 -5.18
CA GLU A 485 -3.64 -19.80 -6.02
C GLU A 485 -4.71 -18.91 -6.69
N LYS A 486 -4.31 -17.73 -7.09
CA LYS A 486 -5.19 -16.72 -7.68
C LYS A 486 -6.14 -17.27 -8.75
N HIS A 487 -5.65 -18.16 -9.62
CA HIS A 487 -6.43 -18.73 -10.73
C HIS A 487 -7.51 -19.72 -10.29
N GLN A 488 -7.42 -20.26 -9.07
CA GLN A 488 -8.41 -21.15 -8.47
C GLN A 488 -9.41 -20.42 -7.57
N SER A 489 -9.14 -19.15 -7.26
CA SER A 489 -9.96 -18.32 -6.40
C SER A 489 -11.31 -17.98 -7.00
N HIS A 490 -12.36 -18.01 -6.18
CA HIS A 490 -13.66 -17.44 -6.54
C HIS A 490 -13.63 -15.93 -6.77
N LEU A 491 -12.56 -15.24 -6.31
CA LEU A 491 -12.33 -13.82 -6.54
C LEU A 491 -11.52 -13.53 -7.81
N PHE A 492 -11.13 -14.55 -8.59
CA PHE A 492 -10.24 -14.41 -9.74
C PHE A 492 -10.65 -13.27 -10.69
N TYR A 493 -11.91 -13.22 -11.11
CA TYR A 493 -12.36 -12.17 -12.03
C TYR A 493 -12.39 -10.78 -11.40
N ILE A 494 -12.64 -10.69 -10.08
CA ILE A 494 -12.54 -9.43 -9.35
C ILE A 494 -11.07 -8.96 -9.33
N TYR A 495 -10.14 -9.87 -9.09
CA TYR A 495 -8.71 -9.57 -9.13
C TYR A 495 -8.24 -9.14 -10.53
N GLU A 496 -8.68 -9.83 -11.59
CA GLU A 496 -8.37 -9.41 -12.96
C GLU A 496 -8.91 -8.01 -13.27
N TYR A 497 -10.12 -7.69 -12.80
CA TYR A 497 -10.67 -6.34 -12.94
C TYR A 497 -9.83 -5.30 -12.20
N ILE A 498 -9.46 -5.58 -10.96
CA ILE A 498 -8.65 -4.69 -10.14
C ILE A 498 -7.26 -4.47 -10.75
N ILE A 499 -6.59 -5.55 -11.15
CA ILE A 499 -5.28 -5.49 -11.82
C ILE A 499 -5.38 -4.68 -13.11
N GLY A 500 -6.40 -4.95 -13.92
CA GLY A 500 -6.63 -4.20 -15.16
C GLY A 500 -6.81 -2.71 -14.94
N LYS A 501 -7.53 -2.32 -13.88
CA LYS A 501 -7.71 -0.91 -13.48
C LYS A 501 -6.42 -0.26 -13.01
N ILE A 502 -5.61 -0.96 -12.22
CA ILE A 502 -4.35 -0.43 -11.68
C ILE A 502 -3.31 -0.32 -12.80
N THR A 503 -3.15 -1.36 -13.59
CA THR A 503 -2.05 -1.44 -14.58
C THR A 503 -2.29 -0.63 -15.85
N ARG A 504 -3.54 -0.21 -16.15
CA ARG A 504 -3.83 0.59 -17.35
C ARG A 504 -3.05 1.91 -17.46
N GLY A 505 -2.62 2.47 -16.32
CA GLY A 505 -1.83 3.70 -16.26
C GLY A 505 -0.32 3.49 -16.43
N SER A 506 0.16 2.27 -16.13
CA SER A 506 1.59 1.92 -16.16
C SER A 506 1.95 0.91 -17.25
N ASN A 507 1.04 -0.02 -17.58
CA ASN A 507 1.21 -1.01 -18.63
C ASN A 507 -0.14 -1.31 -19.30
N ILE A 508 -0.44 -0.55 -20.34
CA ILE A 508 -1.71 -0.63 -21.06
C ILE A 508 -1.99 -2.05 -21.60
N ALA A 509 -0.96 -2.76 -22.07
CA ALA A 509 -1.14 -4.09 -22.65
C ALA A 509 -1.55 -5.11 -21.58
N THR A 510 -0.94 -5.09 -20.42
CA THR A 510 -1.31 -5.93 -19.27
C THR A 510 -2.71 -5.55 -18.78
N GLY A 511 -2.99 -4.25 -18.63
CA GLY A 511 -4.30 -3.77 -18.20
C GLY A 511 -5.42 -4.24 -19.14
N LEU A 512 -5.19 -4.15 -20.45
CA LEU A 512 -6.16 -4.62 -21.45
C LEU A 512 -6.34 -6.14 -21.39
N ALA A 513 -5.26 -6.89 -21.29
CA ALA A 513 -5.30 -8.35 -21.22
C ALA A 513 -6.11 -8.84 -20.01
N CYS A 514 -5.86 -8.28 -18.83
CA CYS A 514 -6.61 -8.61 -17.61
C CYS A 514 -8.10 -8.28 -17.75
N LEU A 515 -8.46 -7.09 -18.26
CA LEU A 515 -9.86 -6.73 -18.43
C LEU A 515 -10.58 -7.60 -19.47
N GLN A 516 -9.90 -7.99 -20.56
CA GLN A 516 -10.44 -8.84 -21.61
C GLN A 516 -10.51 -10.33 -21.22
N SER A 517 -9.74 -10.78 -20.23
CA SER A 517 -9.81 -12.15 -19.71
C SER A 517 -11.11 -12.45 -18.95
N ILE A 518 -11.90 -11.42 -18.60
CA ILE A 518 -13.12 -11.55 -17.83
C ILE A 518 -14.30 -11.83 -18.77
N PRO A 519 -14.91 -13.02 -18.71
CA PRO A 519 -16.06 -13.34 -19.55
C PRO A 519 -17.30 -12.61 -19.02
N LEU A 520 -17.78 -11.63 -19.79
CA LEU A 520 -18.92 -10.78 -19.41
C LEU A 520 -20.19 -11.57 -19.07
N GLU A 521 -20.37 -12.73 -19.68
CA GLU A 521 -21.55 -13.59 -19.46
C GLU A 521 -21.48 -14.34 -18.12
N LYS A 522 -20.28 -14.61 -17.62
CA LYS A 522 -20.03 -15.42 -16.42
C LYS A 522 -19.68 -14.58 -15.17
N CYS A 523 -19.40 -13.29 -15.32
CA CYS A 523 -19.06 -12.45 -14.19
C CYS A 523 -20.31 -11.90 -13.50
N ASN A 524 -20.35 -12.04 -12.17
CA ASN A 524 -21.42 -11.53 -11.30
C ASN A 524 -21.04 -10.17 -10.71
N PHE A 525 -20.81 -9.16 -11.55
CA PHE A 525 -20.36 -7.83 -11.10
C PHE A 525 -21.51 -6.84 -10.89
N GLY A 526 -22.77 -7.25 -11.08
CA GLY A 526 -23.92 -6.36 -10.99
C GLY A 526 -23.74 -5.09 -11.85
N LYS A 527 -23.98 -3.92 -11.27
CA LYS A 527 -23.79 -2.64 -11.97
C LYS A 527 -22.35 -2.43 -12.50
N HIS A 528 -21.33 -3.03 -11.87
CA HIS A 528 -19.94 -2.91 -12.32
C HIS A 528 -19.63 -3.69 -13.61
N LYS A 529 -20.54 -4.51 -14.08
CA LYS A 529 -20.43 -5.14 -15.42
C LYS A 529 -20.39 -4.09 -16.53
N LYS A 530 -21.27 -3.08 -16.47
CA LYS A 530 -21.23 -1.94 -17.39
C LYS A 530 -19.97 -1.09 -17.21
N SER A 531 -19.51 -0.91 -15.98
CA SER A 531 -18.21 -0.26 -15.69
C SER A 531 -17.04 -0.99 -16.35
N LEU A 532 -17.02 -2.33 -16.30
CA LEU A 532 -15.99 -3.15 -16.94
C LEU A 532 -15.99 -2.95 -18.47
N VAL A 533 -17.18 -2.98 -19.13
CA VAL A 533 -17.29 -2.70 -20.57
C VAL A 533 -16.74 -1.32 -20.92
N CYS A 534 -17.12 -0.31 -20.14
CA CYS A 534 -16.64 1.05 -20.30
C CYS A 534 -15.11 1.14 -20.17
N ASP A 535 -14.53 0.47 -19.17
CA ASP A 535 -13.08 0.45 -18.93
C ASP A 535 -12.34 -0.29 -20.07
N ILE A 536 -12.84 -1.43 -20.55
CA ILE A 536 -12.25 -2.14 -21.70
C ILE A 536 -12.19 -1.23 -22.93
N ASN A 537 -13.28 -0.54 -23.24
CA ASN A 537 -13.34 0.35 -24.39
C ASN A 537 -12.38 1.54 -24.24
N TYR A 538 -12.28 2.09 -23.05
CA TYR A 538 -11.28 3.14 -22.76
C TYR A 538 -9.84 2.64 -22.94
N VAL A 539 -9.50 1.47 -22.38
CA VAL A 539 -8.14 0.92 -22.49
C VAL A 539 -7.80 0.52 -23.93
N LEU A 540 -8.77 0.06 -24.70
CA LEU A 540 -8.61 -0.15 -26.15
C LEU A 540 -8.18 1.16 -26.84
N SER A 541 -8.79 2.29 -26.51
CA SER A 541 -8.44 3.59 -27.09
C SER A 541 -6.99 3.96 -26.78
N ILE A 542 -6.59 3.94 -25.52
CA ILE A 542 -5.21 4.31 -25.14
C ILE A 542 -4.16 3.30 -25.64
N SER A 543 -4.55 2.05 -25.93
CA SER A 543 -3.69 1.06 -26.57
C SER A 543 -3.41 1.33 -28.06
N GLY A 544 -4.12 2.30 -28.65
CA GLY A 544 -4.01 2.67 -30.06
C GLY A 544 -4.97 1.92 -30.98
N LYS A 545 -5.93 1.14 -30.45
CA LYS A 545 -7.00 0.48 -31.22
C LYS A 545 -8.22 1.39 -31.35
N TYR A 546 -7.98 2.63 -31.82
CA TYR A 546 -8.97 3.70 -31.78
C TYR A 546 -10.26 3.39 -32.53
N THR A 547 -10.20 2.81 -33.73
CA THR A 547 -11.39 2.52 -34.54
C THR A 547 -12.27 1.46 -33.85
N GLU A 548 -11.66 0.45 -33.24
CA GLU A 548 -12.39 -0.56 -32.49
C GLU A 548 -13.00 0.05 -31.21
N ALA A 549 -12.23 0.85 -30.50
CA ALA A 549 -12.69 1.53 -29.29
C ALA A 549 -13.85 2.50 -29.57
N GLU A 550 -13.77 3.28 -30.64
CA GLU A 550 -14.81 4.23 -31.07
C GLU A 550 -16.11 3.50 -31.37
N LYS A 551 -16.04 2.42 -32.16
CA LYS A 551 -17.21 1.58 -32.49
C LYS A 551 -17.85 0.99 -31.25
N ARG A 552 -17.04 0.31 -30.40
CA ARG A 552 -17.53 -0.35 -29.19
C ARG A 552 -18.06 0.65 -28.15
N MET A 553 -17.48 1.85 -28.08
CA MET A 553 -17.94 2.88 -27.16
C MET A 553 -19.28 3.46 -27.62
N ALA A 554 -19.47 3.69 -28.93
CA ALA A 554 -20.75 4.10 -29.46
C ALA A 554 -21.83 3.03 -29.20
N GLU A 555 -21.56 1.77 -29.53
CA GLU A 555 -22.43 0.65 -29.22
C GLU A 555 -22.79 0.56 -27.72
N PHE A 556 -21.82 0.78 -26.85
CA PHE A 556 -22.02 0.80 -25.40
C PHE A 556 -22.94 1.95 -24.97
N VAL A 557 -22.70 3.16 -25.48
CA VAL A 557 -23.53 4.34 -25.17
C VAL A 557 -24.98 4.13 -25.64
N ASP A 558 -25.20 3.47 -26.79
CA ASP A 558 -26.53 3.15 -27.28
C ASP A 558 -27.30 2.17 -26.36
N THR A 559 -26.60 1.40 -25.54
CA THR A 559 -27.21 0.52 -24.50
C THR A 559 -27.62 1.24 -23.23
N LEU A 560 -27.18 2.49 -23.04
CA LEU A 560 -27.47 3.24 -21.83
C LEU A 560 -28.87 3.85 -21.87
N THR A 561 -29.57 3.76 -20.74
CA THR A 561 -30.94 4.26 -20.62
C THR A 561 -31.01 5.56 -19.80
N ALA A 562 -32.05 6.33 -19.98
CA ALA A 562 -32.25 7.57 -19.23
C ALA A 562 -32.40 7.35 -17.73
N THR A 563 -32.79 6.16 -17.29
CA THR A 563 -32.89 5.80 -15.84
C THR A 563 -31.53 5.59 -15.19
N GLU A 564 -30.47 5.39 -16.00
CA GLU A 564 -29.11 5.15 -15.53
C GLU A 564 -28.23 6.43 -15.47
N LYS A 565 -28.79 7.59 -15.79
CA LYS A 565 -28.04 8.87 -15.87
C LYS A 565 -27.19 9.22 -14.63
N ASN A 566 -27.60 8.77 -13.45
CA ASN A 566 -26.89 9.01 -12.20
C ASN A 566 -25.78 7.97 -11.90
N GLU A 567 -25.67 6.93 -12.73
CA GLU A 567 -24.65 5.90 -12.52
C GLU A 567 -23.30 6.33 -13.06
N THR A 568 -22.25 6.02 -12.30
CA THR A 568 -20.87 6.39 -12.65
C THR A 568 -20.44 5.88 -14.03
N TYR A 569 -20.86 4.67 -14.42
CA TYR A 569 -20.52 4.10 -15.73
C TYR A 569 -21.22 4.82 -16.90
N TYR A 570 -22.43 5.36 -16.66
CA TYR A 570 -23.13 6.16 -17.67
C TYR A 570 -22.33 7.41 -17.99
N ILE A 571 -21.99 8.19 -16.95
CA ILE A 571 -21.27 9.45 -17.11
C ILE A 571 -19.89 9.23 -17.70
N LYS A 572 -19.15 8.23 -17.21
CA LYS A 572 -17.83 7.86 -17.77
C LYS A 572 -17.92 7.38 -19.21
N GLY A 573 -18.93 6.59 -19.56
CA GLY A 573 -19.18 6.15 -20.94
C GLY A 573 -19.41 7.35 -21.87
N MET A 574 -20.21 8.31 -21.45
CA MET A 574 -20.45 9.53 -22.20
C MET A 574 -19.17 10.39 -22.36
N ILE A 575 -18.39 10.53 -21.29
CA ILE A 575 -17.11 11.26 -21.34
C ILE A 575 -16.13 10.56 -22.30
N TYR A 576 -15.96 9.24 -22.19
CA TYR A 576 -15.02 8.49 -23.04
C TYR A 576 -15.44 8.49 -24.51
N ASN A 577 -16.75 8.42 -24.78
CA ASN A 577 -17.27 8.58 -26.14
C ASN A 577 -16.97 10.00 -26.70
N SER A 578 -17.16 11.00 -25.86
CA SER A 578 -16.82 12.39 -26.19
C SER A 578 -15.31 12.57 -26.44
N ASP A 579 -14.47 11.91 -25.63
CA ASP A 579 -13.01 11.88 -25.85
C ASP A 579 -12.66 11.30 -27.23
N MET A 580 -13.30 10.20 -27.66
CA MET A 580 -13.06 9.64 -28.98
C MET A 580 -13.41 10.63 -30.10
N GLN A 581 -14.53 11.33 -29.95
CA GLN A 581 -14.95 12.35 -30.92
C GLN A 581 -14.01 13.57 -30.91
N MET A 582 -13.57 14.01 -29.74
CA MET A 582 -12.57 15.09 -29.56
C MET A 582 -11.25 14.75 -30.27
N LEU A 583 -10.78 13.50 -30.16
CA LEU A 583 -9.56 13.04 -30.83
C LEU A 583 -9.68 13.11 -32.37
N ARG A 584 -10.89 13.09 -32.91
CA ARG A 584 -11.23 13.30 -34.32
C ARG A 584 -11.44 14.78 -34.67
N GLY A 585 -11.33 15.69 -33.70
CA GLY A 585 -11.48 17.13 -33.89
C GLY A 585 -12.91 17.65 -33.93
N LYS A 586 -13.89 16.90 -33.38
CA LYS A 586 -15.29 17.31 -33.25
C LYS A 586 -15.51 18.14 -31.96
N PHE A 587 -14.76 19.21 -31.80
CA PHE A 587 -14.69 19.95 -30.55
C PHE A 587 -16.00 20.64 -30.14
N LYS A 588 -16.68 21.33 -31.07
CA LYS A 588 -17.93 22.04 -30.76
C LYS A 588 -19.04 21.09 -30.40
N SER A 589 -19.21 20.01 -31.16
CA SER A 589 -20.21 18.96 -30.91
C SER A 589 -19.99 18.31 -29.55
N VAL A 590 -18.73 18.03 -29.20
CA VAL A 590 -18.36 17.44 -27.92
C VAL A 590 -18.68 18.37 -26.75
N VAL A 591 -18.32 19.64 -26.83
CA VAL A 591 -18.61 20.61 -25.75
C VAL A 591 -20.10 20.72 -25.51
N MET A 592 -20.92 20.83 -26.58
CA MET A 592 -22.38 20.85 -26.44
C MET A 592 -22.94 19.61 -25.71
N GLN A 593 -22.45 18.43 -26.06
CA GLN A 593 -22.88 17.19 -25.40
C GLN A 593 -22.49 17.14 -23.94
N LEU A 594 -21.26 17.55 -23.61
CA LEU A 594 -20.74 17.54 -22.25
C LEU A 594 -21.40 18.61 -21.36
N GLU A 595 -21.73 19.77 -21.90
CA GLU A 595 -22.48 20.82 -21.18
C GLU A 595 -23.91 20.37 -20.85
N LEU A 596 -24.57 19.69 -21.76
CA LEU A 596 -25.87 19.07 -21.49
C LEU A 596 -25.76 18.00 -20.38
N LEU A 597 -24.73 17.14 -20.46
CA LEU A 597 -24.50 16.11 -19.44
C LEU A 597 -24.21 16.74 -18.07
N ALA A 598 -23.45 17.84 -18.02
CA ALA A 598 -23.11 18.53 -16.77
C ALA A 598 -24.33 19.04 -15.99
N ASN A 599 -25.40 19.38 -16.68
CA ASN A 599 -26.64 19.85 -16.03
C ASN A 599 -27.39 18.72 -15.29
N ASP A 600 -27.18 17.48 -15.70
CA ASP A 600 -27.87 16.31 -15.12
C ASP A 600 -27.05 15.63 -13.99
N VAL A 601 -25.78 16.04 -13.77
CA VAL A 601 -24.86 15.36 -12.84
C VAL A 601 -24.80 16.05 -11.48
N ASN A 602 -25.23 15.34 -10.43
CA ASN A 602 -25.16 15.83 -9.04
C ASN A 602 -23.83 15.45 -8.33
N ASP A 603 -23.16 14.39 -8.77
CA ASP A 603 -21.88 13.98 -8.19
C ASP A 603 -20.77 14.99 -8.56
N LYS A 604 -20.19 15.62 -7.54
CA LYS A 604 -19.18 16.66 -7.68
C LYS A 604 -17.93 16.18 -8.43
N LYS A 605 -17.46 14.95 -8.13
CA LYS A 605 -16.29 14.34 -8.75
C LYS A 605 -16.51 14.06 -10.23
N LEU A 606 -17.67 13.52 -10.59
CA LEU A 606 -18.06 13.28 -11.97
C LEU A 606 -18.28 14.60 -12.73
N GLY A 607 -18.85 15.60 -12.07
CA GLY A 607 -18.93 16.96 -12.60
C GLY A 607 -17.56 17.54 -12.97
N TYR A 608 -16.54 17.30 -12.14
CA TYR A 608 -15.17 17.74 -12.46
C TYR A 608 -14.57 16.97 -13.64
N GLU A 609 -14.83 15.67 -13.78
CA GLU A 609 -14.40 14.91 -14.96
C GLU A 609 -14.99 15.51 -16.26
N ILE A 610 -16.25 15.93 -16.23
CA ILE A 610 -16.89 16.62 -17.37
C ILE A 610 -16.21 17.97 -17.65
N GLN A 611 -16.00 18.80 -16.61
CA GLN A 611 -15.33 20.10 -16.77
C GLN A 611 -13.91 19.92 -17.37
N LYS A 612 -13.19 18.89 -16.91
CA LYS A 612 -11.87 18.53 -17.45
C LYS A 612 -11.95 18.18 -18.95
N ALA A 613 -12.90 17.35 -19.34
CA ALA A 613 -13.08 16.95 -20.74
C ALA A 613 -13.43 18.16 -21.65
N ILE A 614 -14.27 19.07 -21.17
CA ILE A 614 -14.53 20.33 -21.86
C ILE A 614 -13.24 21.18 -21.99
N GLY A 615 -12.48 21.28 -20.91
CA GLY A 615 -11.21 21.98 -20.92
C GLY A 615 -10.23 21.42 -21.96
N HIS A 616 -10.20 20.09 -22.14
CA HIS A 616 -9.38 19.45 -23.17
C HIS A 616 -9.78 19.88 -24.59
N CYS A 617 -11.08 20.05 -24.88
CA CYS A 617 -11.54 20.56 -26.17
C CYS A 617 -10.98 21.94 -26.46
N TYR A 618 -10.99 22.84 -25.49
CA TYR A 618 -10.42 24.19 -25.63
C TYR A 618 -8.90 24.15 -25.75
N ARG A 619 -8.20 23.35 -24.95
CA ARG A 619 -6.74 23.20 -25.01
C ARG A 619 -6.27 22.69 -26.37
N PHE A 620 -6.92 21.69 -26.94
CA PHE A 620 -6.59 21.18 -28.27
C PHE A 620 -6.97 22.16 -29.42
N ASN A 621 -7.77 23.16 -29.11
CA ASN A 621 -8.01 24.29 -29.97
C ASN A 621 -6.98 25.43 -29.73
N PHE A 622 -5.96 25.20 -28.88
CA PHE A 622 -4.99 26.24 -28.49
C PHE A 622 -5.63 27.48 -27.83
N LEU A 623 -6.79 27.33 -27.24
CA LEU A 623 -7.52 28.36 -26.49
C LEU A 623 -7.26 28.17 -25.00
N PHE A 624 -6.06 28.58 -24.58
CA PHE A 624 -5.51 28.18 -23.28
C PHE A 624 -6.24 28.85 -22.10
N ASP A 625 -6.61 30.11 -22.20
CA ASP A 625 -7.37 30.83 -21.17
C ASP A 625 -8.73 30.17 -20.89
N GLU A 626 -9.42 29.81 -21.97
CA GLU A 626 -10.70 29.11 -21.88
C GLU A 626 -10.54 27.75 -21.25
N ALA A 627 -9.51 26.97 -21.64
CA ALA A 627 -9.21 25.68 -21.06
C ALA A 627 -8.98 25.79 -19.54
N LEU A 628 -8.17 26.76 -19.10
CA LEU A 628 -7.88 27.01 -17.69
C LEU A 628 -9.12 27.41 -16.88
N ARG A 629 -10.08 28.14 -17.47
CA ARG A 629 -11.33 28.47 -16.78
C ARG A 629 -12.11 27.21 -16.40
N TYR A 630 -12.12 26.20 -17.27
CA TYR A 630 -12.75 24.92 -16.99
C TYR A 630 -11.94 24.10 -16.00
N TYR A 631 -10.62 24.03 -16.12
CA TYR A 631 -9.76 23.31 -15.19
C TYR A 631 -9.79 23.89 -13.78
N ARG A 632 -9.80 25.22 -13.58
CA ARG A 632 -9.93 25.85 -12.26
C ARG A 632 -11.21 25.47 -11.52
N ARG A 633 -12.28 25.10 -12.23
CA ARG A 633 -13.50 24.56 -11.61
C ARG A 633 -13.30 23.19 -11.00
N THR A 634 -12.22 22.49 -11.34
CA THR A 634 -11.87 21.16 -10.83
C THR A 634 -10.85 21.20 -9.70
N ASP A 635 -10.35 22.39 -9.31
CA ASP A 635 -9.39 22.56 -8.23
C ASP A 635 -10.10 22.45 -6.87
N ASP A 636 -10.35 21.22 -6.49
CA ASP A 636 -10.95 20.89 -5.20
C ASP A 636 -10.12 19.79 -4.51
N ARG A 637 -9.35 20.20 -3.52
CA ARG A 637 -8.49 19.30 -2.74
C ARG A 637 -9.29 18.23 -1.98
N ALA A 638 -10.53 18.53 -1.62
CA ALA A 638 -11.41 17.57 -0.94
C ALA A 638 -11.84 16.41 -1.85
N CYS A 639 -11.90 16.65 -3.17
CA CYS A 639 -12.23 15.62 -4.15
C CYS A 639 -11.02 14.84 -4.67
N ASN A 640 -9.82 15.14 -4.19
CA ASN A 640 -8.56 14.45 -4.51
C ASN A 640 -8.34 14.23 -6.02
N MET A 641 -8.58 15.27 -6.82
CA MET A 641 -8.48 15.21 -8.29
C MET A 641 -7.02 15.27 -8.74
N SER A 642 -6.45 14.10 -8.97
CA SER A 642 -5.06 13.90 -9.40
C SER A 642 -4.69 14.52 -10.76
N TYR A 643 -5.67 15.09 -11.45
CA TYR A 643 -5.46 15.56 -12.83
C TYR A 643 -5.38 17.08 -12.98
N TYR A 644 -5.80 17.86 -12.00
CA TYR A 644 -5.85 19.31 -12.13
C TYR A 644 -4.49 19.91 -12.48
N ARG A 645 -3.48 19.59 -11.68
CA ARG A 645 -2.12 20.12 -11.90
C ARG A 645 -1.49 19.61 -13.18
N THR A 646 -1.75 18.36 -13.55
CA THR A 646 -1.29 17.78 -14.81
C THR A 646 -1.81 18.56 -16.00
N VAL A 647 -3.12 18.80 -16.07
CA VAL A 647 -3.72 19.51 -17.20
C VAL A 647 -3.36 21.00 -17.22
N CYS A 648 -3.10 21.59 -16.05
CA CYS A 648 -2.55 22.93 -15.94
C CYS A 648 -1.11 22.98 -16.50
N CYS A 649 -0.23 22.05 -16.15
CA CYS A 649 1.11 21.96 -16.73
C CYS A 649 1.06 21.80 -18.25
N GLU A 650 0.20 20.87 -18.76
CA GLU A 650 -0.02 20.65 -20.20
C GLU A 650 -0.57 21.90 -20.94
N THR A 651 -1.09 22.86 -20.21
CA THR A 651 -1.66 24.08 -20.80
C THR A 651 -0.69 25.25 -20.67
N TYR A 652 -0.17 25.48 -19.46
CA TYR A 652 0.77 26.58 -19.20
C TYR A 652 2.05 26.50 -20.01
N CYS A 653 2.52 25.31 -20.37
CA CYS A 653 3.75 25.14 -21.15
C CYS A 653 3.72 25.87 -22.49
N TYR A 654 2.53 26.25 -23.01
CA TYR A 654 2.37 26.94 -24.31
C TYR A 654 2.27 28.46 -24.23
N PHE A 655 1.97 29.04 -23.07
CA PHE A 655 1.78 30.52 -22.99
C PHE A 655 2.28 31.16 -21.68
N GLU A 656 2.36 30.44 -20.58
CA GLU A 656 2.95 30.88 -19.31
C GLU A 656 3.89 29.81 -18.75
N PRO A 657 4.95 29.42 -19.48
CA PRO A 657 5.74 28.20 -19.16
C PRO A 657 6.42 28.25 -17.79
N GLN A 658 6.67 29.43 -17.22
CA GLN A 658 7.23 29.55 -15.86
C GLN A 658 6.31 28.93 -14.79
N ARG A 659 4.99 28.98 -14.98
CA ARG A 659 4.04 28.35 -14.05
C ARG A 659 4.10 26.82 -14.04
N VAL A 660 4.69 26.20 -15.04
CA VAL A 660 4.94 24.75 -15.03
C VAL A 660 5.88 24.43 -13.89
N PHE A 661 6.91 25.27 -13.65
CA PHE A 661 7.88 25.04 -12.57
C PHE A 661 7.29 25.20 -11.16
N ASP A 662 6.16 25.90 -11.03
CA ASP A 662 5.44 26.03 -9.77
C ASP A 662 4.56 24.81 -9.46
N LEU A 663 4.14 24.05 -10.49
CA LEU A 663 3.11 23.03 -10.39
C LEU A 663 3.61 21.60 -10.61
N TYR A 664 4.72 21.41 -11.33
CA TYR A 664 5.11 20.09 -11.83
C TYR A 664 5.46 19.10 -10.73
N SER A 665 6.02 19.55 -9.62
CA SER A 665 6.41 18.68 -8.53
C SER A 665 5.19 17.99 -7.90
N GLU A 666 4.16 18.77 -7.57
CA GLU A 666 2.91 18.24 -7.04
C GLU A 666 2.18 17.39 -8.09
N ALA A 667 2.22 17.80 -9.37
CA ALA A 667 1.62 17.03 -10.46
C ALA A 667 2.27 15.65 -10.64
N ILE A 668 3.60 15.57 -10.53
CA ILE A 668 4.32 14.29 -10.56
C ILE A 668 3.93 13.42 -9.35
N GLU A 669 3.95 13.96 -8.13
CA GLU A 669 3.58 13.24 -6.91
C GLU A 669 2.17 12.64 -7.01
N GLU A 670 1.18 13.45 -7.45
CA GLU A 670 -0.18 12.98 -7.63
C GLU A 670 -0.26 11.80 -8.60
N ASN A 671 0.44 11.85 -9.73
CA ASN A 671 0.38 10.78 -10.71
C ASN A 671 1.16 9.53 -10.30
N GLN A 672 2.21 9.67 -9.53
CA GLN A 672 2.92 8.56 -8.92
C GLN A 672 2.07 7.81 -7.90
N LYS A 673 1.39 8.55 -7.02
CA LYS A 673 0.44 7.98 -6.06
C LYS A 673 -0.56 7.01 -6.71
N TYR A 674 -1.02 7.34 -7.92
CA TYR A 674 -1.96 6.52 -8.67
C TYR A 674 -1.31 5.63 -9.75
N ASN A 675 0.02 5.52 -9.76
CA ASN A 675 0.77 4.75 -10.75
C ASN A 675 0.42 5.12 -12.21
N ASN A 676 0.21 6.41 -12.47
CA ASN A 676 -0.21 6.90 -13.77
C ASN A 676 0.96 7.43 -14.61
N HIS A 677 1.76 6.51 -15.12
CA HIS A 677 2.94 6.80 -15.94
C HIS A 677 2.60 7.47 -17.28
N ASN A 678 1.38 7.26 -17.79
CA ASN A 678 0.95 7.99 -19.00
C ASN A 678 0.93 9.50 -18.76
N ASN A 679 0.42 9.94 -17.62
CA ASN A 679 0.38 11.34 -17.25
C ASN A 679 1.76 11.86 -16.84
N LEU A 680 2.61 11.02 -16.23
CA LEU A 680 4.01 11.39 -15.96
C LEU A 680 4.74 11.76 -17.26
N GLY A 681 4.57 10.96 -18.31
CA GLY A 681 5.11 11.27 -19.63
C GLY A 681 4.64 12.63 -20.17
N LYS A 682 3.37 12.99 -19.97
CA LYS A 682 2.80 14.29 -20.38
C LYS A 682 3.35 15.44 -19.52
N ILE A 683 3.54 15.24 -18.24
CA ILE A 683 4.15 16.24 -17.36
C ILE A 683 5.60 16.49 -17.80
N TYR A 684 6.38 15.43 -18.04
CA TYR A 684 7.76 15.57 -18.53
C TYR A 684 7.83 16.29 -19.88
N TYR A 685 6.88 16.01 -20.77
CA TYR A 685 6.70 16.79 -22.00
C TYR A 685 6.48 18.27 -21.71
N SER A 686 5.59 18.62 -20.79
CA SER A 686 5.28 20.03 -20.44
C SER A 686 6.49 20.73 -19.82
N ILE A 687 7.25 20.05 -18.97
CA ILE A 687 8.50 20.56 -18.38
C ILE A 687 9.54 20.79 -19.49
N ALA A 688 9.64 19.87 -20.45
CA ALA A 688 10.56 20.01 -21.57
C ALA A 688 10.27 21.27 -22.38
N ILE A 689 8.99 21.55 -22.68
CA ILE A 689 8.60 22.78 -23.38
C ILE A 689 8.95 24.02 -22.55
N ALA A 690 8.67 24.01 -21.25
CA ALA A 690 9.01 25.14 -20.37
C ALA A 690 10.52 25.42 -20.37
N TYR A 691 11.37 24.40 -20.39
CA TYR A 691 12.82 24.58 -20.53
C TYR A 691 13.24 25.04 -21.92
N ILE A 692 12.53 24.64 -23.00
CA ILE A 692 12.81 25.17 -24.35
C ILE A 692 12.59 26.69 -24.39
N VAL A 693 11.44 27.14 -23.87
CA VAL A 693 11.14 28.60 -23.80
C VAL A 693 12.12 29.33 -22.88
N SER A 694 12.59 28.69 -21.79
CA SER A 694 13.63 29.25 -20.92
C SER A 694 15.05 29.17 -21.51
N ASN A 695 15.19 28.73 -22.75
CA ASN A 695 16.47 28.55 -23.47
C ASN A 695 17.48 27.59 -22.80
N ASP A 696 16.98 26.62 -22.03
CA ASP A 696 17.80 25.54 -21.45
C ASP A 696 17.62 24.24 -22.24
N ALA A 697 18.36 24.14 -23.34
CA ALA A 697 18.31 23.00 -24.25
C ALA A 697 18.78 21.69 -23.59
N TYR A 698 19.65 21.76 -22.56
CA TYR A 698 20.14 20.59 -21.87
C TYR A 698 19.04 19.94 -21.02
N GLN A 699 18.40 20.74 -20.16
CA GLN A 699 17.28 20.24 -19.36
C GLN A 699 16.10 19.84 -20.25
N ALA A 700 15.79 20.60 -21.29
CA ALA A 700 14.77 20.22 -22.25
C ALA A 700 15.02 18.82 -22.84
N SER A 701 16.24 18.53 -23.32
CA SER A 701 16.62 17.21 -23.86
C SER A 701 16.49 16.09 -22.82
N LYS A 702 16.85 16.35 -21.56
CA LYS A 702 16.71 15.42 -20.44
C LYS A 702 15.24 15.06 -20.21
N TYR A 703 14.35 16.04 -20.19
CA TYR A 703 12.92 15.80 -19.94
C TYR A 703 12.21 15.21 -21.17
N ILE A 704 12.63 15.50 -22.39
CA ILE A 704 12.15 14.80 -23.59
C ILE A 704 12.48 13.32 -23.51
N LYS A 705 13.68 12.95 -23.10
CA LYS A 705 14.08 11.54 -22.91
C LYS A 705 13.21 10.87 -21.83
N LYS A 706 12.97 11.54 -20.71
CA LYS A 706 12.06 11.03 -19.67
C LYS A 706 10.65 10.80 -20.22
N ALA A 707 10.11 11.73 -20.99
CA ALA A 707 8.79 11.57 -21.61
C ALA A 707 8.74 10.37 -22.56
N HIS A 708 9.75 10.20 -23.42
CA HIS A 708 9.86 9.03 -24.29
C HIS A 708 9.94 7.72 -23.52
N THR A 709 10.70 7.67 -22.44
CA THR A 709 10.82 6.50 -21.57
C THR A 709 9.47 6.10 -21.00
N GLU A 710 8.74 7.04 -20.40
CA GLU A 710 7.42 6.78 -19.83
C GLU A 710 6.42 6.28 -20.88
N PHE A 711 6.33 6.94 -22.03
CA PHE A 711 5.42 6.54 -23.10
C PHE A 711 5.78 5.19 -23.74
N SER A 712 7.06 4.85 -23.79
CA SER A 712 7.53 3.55 -24.28
C SER A 712 7.22 2.43 -23.30
N ASN A 713 7.45 2.66 -22.01
CA ASN A 713 7.19 1.70 -20.94
C ASN A 713 5.70 1.39 -20.81
N THR A 714 4.86 2.41 -20.86
CA THR A 714 3.41 2.25 -20.80
C THR A 714 2.80 1.73 -22.10
N LYS A 715 3.54 1.77 -23.20
CA LYS A 715 3.05 1.49 -24.56
C LYS A 715 1.91 2.43 -24.99
N TYR A 716 1.90 3.65 -24.47
CA TYR A 716 0.96 4.68 -24.86
C TYR A 716 1.32 5.25 -26.24
N ARG A 717 0.68 4.75 -27.30
CA ARG A 717 1.05 5.06 -28.68
C ARG A 717 0.92 6.54 -29.02
N ALA A 718 -0.10 7.22 -28.52
CA ALA A 718 -0.25 8.66 -28.73
C ALA A 718 0.80 9.50 -28.00
N GLY A 719 1.35 8.99 -26.88
CA GLY A 719 2.39 9.67 -26.11
C GLY A 719 3.65 9.96 -26.93
N ASN A 720 4.03 9.04 -27.81
CA ASN A 720 5.18 9.26 -28.70
C ASN A 720 4.99 10.48 -29.62
N LEU A 721 3.77 10.85 -29.96
CA LEU A 721 3.51 12.08 -30.71
C LEU A 721 3.85 13.31 -29.87
N PHE A 722 3.47 13.37 -28.61
CA PHE A 722 3.80 14.50 -27.73
C PHE A 722 5.31 14.64 -27.54
N ALA A 723 6.02 13.55 -27.30
CA ALA A 723 7.48 13.60 -27.17
C ALA A 723 8.16 14.08 -28.46
N LEU A 724 7.71 13.64 -29.65
CA LEU A 724 8.20 14.13 -30.94
C LEU A 724 7.87 15.60 -31.16
N MET A 725 6.71 16.09 -30.68
CA MET A 725 6.39 17.52 -30.76
C MET A 725 7.40 18.36 -29.94
N ALA A 726 7.80 17.90 -28.77
CA ALA A 726 8.82 18.59 -27.98
C ALA A 726 10.20 18.58 -28.68
N GLU A 727 10.57 17.47 -29.34
CA GLU A 727 11.78 17.44 -30.17
C GLU A 727 11.73 18.50 -31.30
N ILE A 728 10.58 18.63 -31.96
CA ILE A 728 10.35 19.62 -33.00
C ILE A 728 10.49 21.04 -32.46
N TYR A 729 9.90 21.33 -31.32
CA TYR A 729 10.02 22.67 -30.72
C TYR A 729 11.47 22.96 -30.28
N LEU A 730 12.20 21.95 -29.79
CA LEU A 730 13.62 22.08 -29.47
C LEU A 730 14.47 22.30 -30.73
N GLU A 731 14.17 21.62 -31.83
CA GLU A 731 14.85 21.84 -33.13
C GLU A 731 14.55 23.27 -33.64
N TYR A 732 13.28 23.67 -33.63
CA TYR A 732 12.88 25.01 -34.08
C TYR A 732 13.50 26.14 -33.26
N SER A 733 13.58 25.98 -31.92
CA SER A 733 14.19 26.99 -31.04
C SER A 733 15.66 27.27 -31.41
N LYS A 734 16.37 26.22 -31.89
CA LYS A 734 17.79 26.33 -32.28
C LYS A 734 18.01 26.80 -33.69
N THR A 735 17.18 26.40 -34.63
CA THR A 735 17.43 26.55 -36.09
C THR A 735 16.46 27.48 -36.77
N ARG A 736 15.36 27.86 -36.11
CA ARG A 736 14.21 28.58 -36.69
C ARG A 736 13.56 27.85 -37.87
N ASP A 737 13.85 26.54 -38.00
CA ASP A 737 13.23 25.68 -39.00
C ASP A 737 13.08 24.24 -38.43
N VAL A 738 12.40 23.37 -39.14
CA VAL A 738 12.21 21.98 -38.81
C VAL A 738 12.62 21.12 -40.00
N SER A 739 13.49 20.14 -39.81
CA SER A 739 13.98 19.32 -40.92
C SER A 739 12.88 18.45 -41.53
N ASP A 740 13.00 18.16 -42.80
CA ASP A 740 12.05 17.29 -43.52
C ASP A 740 12.07 15.88 -42.94
N GLU A 741 13.23 15.42 -42.43
CA GLU A 741 13.34 14.12 -41.76
C GLU A 741 12.43 14.07 -40.52
N THR A 742 12.43 15.11 -39.70
CA THR A 742 11.59 15.23 -38.52
C THR A 742 10.10 15.27 -38.89
N ILE A 743 9.74 15.97 -39.96
CA ILE A 743 8.36 15.99 -40.49
C ILE A 743 7.93 14.60 -40.97
N ILE A 744 8.83 13.85 -41.62
CA ILE A 744 8.53 12.46 -42.02
C ILE A 744 8.30 11.58 -40.80
N LYS A 745 9.11 11.70 -39.74
CA LYS A 745 8.94 10.95 -38.50
C LYS A 745 7.57 11.21 -37.86
N ILE A 746 7.16 12.46 -37.74
CA ILE A 746 5.87 12.77 -37.07
C ILE A 746 4.69 12.33 -37.94
N ASN A 747 4.73 12.49 -39.25
CA ASN A 747 3.69 11.99 -40.14
C ASN A 747 3.58 10.45 -40.07
N LYS A 748 4.69 9.73 -39.98
CA LYS A 748 4.70 8.29 -39.75
C LYS A 748 4.04 7.93 -38.40
N GLN A 749 4.25 8.71 -37.37
CA GLN A 749 3.62 8.51 -36.06
C GLN A 749 2.09 8.77 -36.12
N ILE A 750 1.67 9.85 -36.75
CA ILE A 750 0.25 10.16 -36.98
C ILE A 750 -0.46 9.03 -37.74
N ASN A 751 0.17 8.48 -38.76
CA ASN A 751 -0.39 7.35 -39.51
C ASN A 751 -0.52 6.09 -38.65
N LYS A 752 0.45 5.83 -37.74
CA LYS A 752 0.37 4.70 -36.80
C LYS A 752 -0.81 4.78 -35.83
N ILE A 753 -1.32 5.99 -35.58
CA ILE A 753 -2.47 6.24 -34.70
C ILE A 753 -3.74 6.59 -35.51
N ASN A 754 -3.84 6.14 -36.76
CA ASN A 754 -5.00 6.31 -37.63
C ASN A 754 -5.44 7.78 -37.84
N GLY A 755 -4.48 8.70 -37.93
CA GLY A 755 -4.74 10.11 -38.16
C GLY A 755 -5.34 10.88 -36.98
N ILE A 756 -5.45 10.25 -35.81
CA ILE A 756 -5.87 10.91 -34.58
C ILE A 756 -4.85 11.96 -34.18
N TYR A 757 -5.29 13.08 -33.60
CA TYR A 757 -4.45 14.23 -33.27
C TYR A 757 -3.78 14.94 -34.50
N LYS A 758 -4.22 14.68 -35.74
CA LYS A 758 -3.61 15.31 -36.92
C LYS A 758 -3.67 16.83 -36.86
N TYR A 759 -4.66 17.39 -36.17
CA TYR A 759 -4.79 18.85 -35.96
C TYR A 759 -3.62 19.43 -35.13
N LEU A 760 -2.91 18.60 -34.32
CA LEU A 760 -1.70 19.04 -33.60
C LEU A 760 -0.50 19.33 -34.52
N LEU A 761 -0.58 18.99 -35.81
CA LEU A 761 0.42 19.37 -36.78
C LEU A 761 0.30 20.84 -37.19
N LEU A 762 -0.74 21.55 -36.78
CA LEU A 762 -0.95 22.96 -37.17
C LEU A 762 0.25 23.88 -36.86
N PRO A 763 0.92 23.80 -35.67
CA PRO A 763 2.13 24.59 -35.42
C PRO A 763 3.25 24.31 -36.43
N ILE A 764 3.44 23.05 -36.84
CA ILE A 764 4.48 22.67 -37.84
C ILE A 764 4.16 23.28 -39.18
N TYR A 765 2.91 23.27 -39.61
CA TYR A 765 2.51 23.90 -40.86
C TYR A 765 2.62 25.44 -40.82
N VAL A 766 2.45 26.04 -39.64
CA VAL A 766 2.72 27.47 -39.43
C VAL A 766 4.22 27.76 -39.57
N ILE A 767 5.08 26.96 -38.93
CA ILE A 767 6.56 27.07 -39.08
C ILE A 767 6.97 26.99 -40.53
N LYS A 768 6.43 26.06 -41.30
CA LYS A 768 6.77 25.84 -42.70
C LYS A 768 6.08 26.79 -43.67
N GLY A 769 5.21 27.69 -43.19
CA GLY A 769 4.42 28.59 -44.05
C GLY A 769 3.49 27.85 -45.03
N ASN A 770 3.09 26.62 -44.75
CA ASN A 770 2.30 25.77 -45.64
C ASN A 770 0.81 26.11 -45.59
N LEU A 771 0.44 27.18 -46.31
CA LEU A 771 -0.93 27.70 -46.33
C LEU A 771 -1.96 26.64 -46.76
N LYS A 772 -1.60 25.78 -47.73
CA LYS A 772 -2.51 24.72 -48.21
C LYS A 772 -2.89 23.74 -47.12
N MET A 773 -1.91 23.34 -46.32
CA MET A 773 -2.15 22.39 -45.19
C MET A 773 -2.86 23.08 -44.03
N ILE A 774 -2.57 24.38 -43.77
CA ILE A 774 -3.29 25.17 -42.76
C ILE A 774 -4.76 25.25 -43.10
N GLU A 775 -5.11 25.57 -44.38
CA GLU A 775 -6.51 25.68 -44.82
C GLU A 775 -7.20 24.28 -44.83
N SER A 776 -6.48 23.23 -45.15
CA SER A 776 -6.99 21.86 -45.03
C SER A 776 -7.33 21.50 -43.59
N ILE A 777 -6.48 21.85 -42.62
CA ILE A 777 -6.75 21.60 -41.19
C ILE A 777 -7.92 22.48 -40.74
N LYS A 778 -8.00 23.74 -41.14
CA LYS A 778 -9.11 24.62 -40.81
C LYS A 778 -10.46 24.06 -41.25
N SER A 779 -10.55 23.52 -42.48
CA SER A 779 -11.78 23.02 -43.04
C SER A 779 -12.22 21.61 -42.50
N ASN A 780 -11.26 20.79 -42.01
CA ASN A 780 -11.55 19.42 -41.63
C ASN A 780 -11.93 19.22 -40.15
N TYR A 781 -11.79 20.27 -39.33
CA TYR A 781 -12.02 20.19 -37.87
C TYR A 781 -12.94 21.30 -37.36
N GLU A 782 -13.63 21.05 -36.25
CA GLU A 782 -14.58 21.97 -35.63
C GLU A 782 -13.86 22.94 -34.67
N TRP A 783 -13.26 24.01 -35.22
CA TRP A 783 -12.59 25.05 -34.43
C TRP A 783 -13.58 26.00 -33.77
N PHE A 784 -13.35 26.43 -32.52
CA PHE A 784 -14.13 27.47 -31.85
C PHE A 784 -13.86 28.82 -32.45
N ASN A 785 -12.57 29.19 -32.59
CA ASN A 785 -12.10 30.42 -33.22
C ASN A 785 -10.74 30.19 -33.86
N PHE A 786 -10.73 29.83 -35.15
CA PHE A 786 -9.50 29.47 -35.86
C PHE A 786 -8.47 30.61 -35.94
N SER A 787 -8.93 31.89 -36.07
CA SER A 787 -8.05 33.04 -36.09
C SER A 787 -7.31 33.24 -34.75
N LYS A 788 -8.04 33.10 -33.62
CA LYS A 788 -7.44 33.17 -32.29
C LYS A 788 -6.48 31.96 -32.06
N THR A 789 -6.86 30.79 -32.52
CA THR A 789 -6.00 29.59 -32.51
C THR A 789 -4.68 29.85 -33.24
N LEU A 790 -4.73 30.38 -34.45
CA LEU A 790 -3.51 30.70 -35.20
C LEU A 790 -2.64 31.78 -34.54
N GLN A 791 -3.27 32.77 -33.92
CA GLN A 791 -2.53 33.80 -33.20
C GLN A 791 -1.83 33.19 -31.98
N ASN A 792 -2.53 32.43 -31.14
CA ASN A 792 -1.93 31.77 -29.98
C ASN A 792 -0.78 30.83 -30.35
N ILE A 793 -0.88 30.12 -31.48
CA ILE A 793 0.23 29.30 -32.01
C ILE A 793 1.43 30.16 -32.40
N LYS A 794 1.20 31.30 -33.10
CA LYS A 794 2.28 32.20 -33.47
C LYS A 794 2.95 32.80 -32.24
N ASP A 795 2.17 33.27 -31.26
CA ASP A 795 2.68 33.83 -30.01
C ASP A 795 3.52 32.81 -29.23
N PHE A 796 3.12 31.55 -29.25
CA PHE A 796 3.92 30.47 -28.67
C PHE A 796 5.23 30.22 -29.44
N LEU A 797 5.17 30.16 -30.78
CA LEU A 797 6.36 29.93 -31.61
C LEU A 797 7.36 31.08 -31.52
N GLU A 798 6.90 32.32 -31.30
CA GLU A 798 7.75 33.47 -31.06
C GLU A 798 8.50 33.38 -29.71
N GLN A 799 7.93 32.73 -28.70
CA GLN A 799 8.57 32.53 -27.42
C GLN A 799 9.69 31.46 -27.46
N LEU A 800 9.62 30.53 -28.42
CA LEU A 800 10.65 29.50 -28.61
C LEU A 800 11.92 30.11 -29.24
#